data_e5715de80b3c003aded0f051fbff4649
#
_entry.id   e5715de80b3c003aded0f051fbff4649
#
_cell.length_a   1.000
_cell.length_b   1.000
_cell.length_c   1.000
_cell.angle_alpha   90.00
_cell.angle_beta   90.00
_cell.angle_gamma   90.00
#
_symmetry.space_group_name_H-M   'P 1'
#
loop_
_entity.id
_entity.type
_entity.pdbx_description
1 polymer ?
#
loop_
_entity_poly.entity_id
_entity_poly.type
_entity_poly.pdbx_seq_one_letter_code
_entity_poly.pdbx_strand_id
1 'polypeptide(L)'
;MDEALFEMMVGGKNMGTWNEYLRKEGTPPEWPYPIKFGEETELEADVLVLGGGIAGCWAAITAARNGAKVVIMEKGDLRRSGAGGPGCDHWCNVPANPHSRVDPDEWAIEEMNALGDYSNGIGIQIQCREDYDTLLEMEQMGGKIRDTDDEFLGVEGRYDDTKFLFSPRYSVDARLAAAEGWGSPDYNPPEKRKNTVIRVFGTTFKPILKKECQKLGVKILDRTMATSVLNENGKQGARVVGGTGINVRTGEFYIVKAPTVIISTSGSGFVYNMDTEHGGLSTMYSRNQCGDGTIMAWKAGAKLTMMECSSPTRFSGGLRHKWYTGGADASYENVPLVDANNNVLPAPMQGWSDGGTMFSPNAKVIADLREGIKSGRYKLPFFADFAGMKPEEAHATWDLMLKEESTTKVMVDTMEKDGFDKHRDQVLNYTFIEFQPSQQYRDAGSGGGIMTDWDLMTNVEGLYAAGMSTFSPQDHSYAAATGRYAGRKAAAYAKKVGQGEISREQIEAEKERVLAPTKRTAGIDWKELNFGVNRVMQYFASEFKNETLLDMGLEEIKRIEQNAVPQLCAPDPHKLMRSLEDLCIIEYAKIVLQAMKERRLSSPKLRIERIDYPNNDPEEEKNYLALHLEDGDVCFERIPIRYWGNMKEEYEAHNPDYAGVYKN
;
A
#
# COMPACT_ATOMS: atom_id res chain seq x y z
N MET A 1 11.40 -42.20 -10.79
CA MET A 1 10.17 -41.67 -11.44
C MET A 1 9.88 -42.64 -12.57
N ASP A 2 8.71 -43.22 -12.59
CA ASP A 2 8.30 -44.22 -13.59
C ASP A 2 8.33 -43.56 -14.98
N GLU A 3 8.92 -44.23 -15.98
CA GLU A 3 9.07 -43.74 -17.34
C GLU A 3 7.72 -43.40 -17.96
N ALA A 4 6.67 -44.14 -17.61
CA ALA A 4 5.28 -43.90 -18.01
C ALA A 4 4.70 -42.61 -17.39
N LEU A 5 5.09 -42.28 -16.15
CA LEU A 5 4.70 -41.03 -15.49
C LEU A 5 5.44 -39.82 -16.09
N PHE A 6 6.70 -40.03 -16.48
CA PHE A 6 7.51 -39.01 -17.16
C PHE A 6 6.97 -38.75 -18.58
N GLU A 7 6.64 -39.79 -19.36
CA GLU A 7 6.02 -39.61 -20.66
C GLU A 7 4.62 -38.98 -20.58
N MET A 8 3.87 -39.25 -19.50
CA MET A 8 2.58 -38.60 -19.24
C MET A 8 2.75 -37.12 -18.82
N MET A 9 3.82 -36.76 -18.11
CA MET A 9 4.13 -35.39 -17.69
C MET A 9 4.83 -34.56 -18.78
N VAL A 10 5.65 -35.17 -19.62
CA VAL A 10 6.41 -34.49 -20.71
C VAL A 10 5.68 -34.54 -22.05
N GLY A 11 4.53 -35.18 -22.09
CA GLY A 11 3.63 -35.16 -23.24
C GLY A 11 4.14 -35.91 -24.43
N GLY A 12 3.49 -37.04 -24.72
CA GLY A 12 3.56 -37.66 -26.04
C GLY A 12 3.26 -36.65 -27.14
N LYS A 13 3.81 -36.91 -28.29
CA LYS A 13 3.86 -36.14 -29.54
C LYS A 13 2.57 -35.42 -29.95
N ASN A 14 2.03 -34.48 -29.26
CA ASN A 14 0.95 -33.55 -29.66
C ASN A 14 0.15 -32.96 -28.48
N MET A 15 0.68 -32.92 -27.26
CA MET A 15 0.02 -32.12 -26.24
C MET A 15 0.40 -30.68 -26.46
N GLY A 16 -0.53 -29.87 -26.93
CA GLY A 16 -0.46 -28.43 -26.94
C GLY A 16 -0.27 -27.87 -25.52
N THR A 17 -0.09 -26.57 -25.42
CA THR A 17 -0.03 -25.91 -24.12
C THR A 17 -1.28 -26.21 -23.28
N TRP A 18 -1.18 -26.09 -21.96
CA TRP A 18 -2.33 -26.22 -21.05
C TRP A 18 -3.51 -25.35 -21.48
N ASN A 19 -3.25 -24.18 -22.04
CA ASN A 19 -4.27 -23.29 -22.57
C ASN A 19 -4.95 -23.86 -23.82
N GLU A 20 -4.22 -24.56 -24.70
CA GLU A 20 -4.80 -25.24 -25.87
C GLU A 20 -5.64 -26.46 -25.44
N TYR A 21 -5.16 -27.21 -24.43
CA TYR A 21 -5.93 -28.26 -23.81
C TYR A 21 -7.25 -27.75 -23.24
N LEU A 22 -7.20 -26.69 -22.40
CA LEU A 22 -8.40 -26.08 -21.83
C LEU A 22 -9.36 -25.51 -22.88
N ARG A 23 -8.85 -25.05 -24.02
CA ARG A 23 -9.68 -24.56 -25.12
C ARG A 23 -10.32 -25.70 -25.93
N LYS A 24 -9.67 -26.84 -26.06
CA LYS A 24 -10.11 -27.95 -26.88
C LYS A 24 -10.89 -29.00 -26.10
N GLU A 25 -10.45 -29.35 -24.94
CA GLU A 25 -10.90 -30.49 -24.15
C GLU A 25 -11.61 -30.08 -22.86
N GLY A 26 -11.27 -28.89 -22.33
CA GLY A 26 -11.87 -28.38 -21.10
C GLY A 26 -13.11 -27.56 -21.40
N THR A 27 -14.20 -27.90 -20.78
CA THR A 27 -15.34 -26.97 -20.66
C THR A 27 -15.01 -25.99 -19.57
N PRO A 28 -14.80 -24.69 -19.87
CA PRO A 28 -14.64 -23.70 -18.80
C PRO A 28 -15.83 -23.80 -17.83
N PRO A 29 -15.62 -23.81 -16.52
CA PRO A 29 -16.73 -23.84 -15.59
C PRO A 29 -17.65 -22.65 -15.88
N GLU A 30 -18.95 -22.90 -15.91
CA GLU A 30 -19.94 -21.84 -16.03
C GLU A 30 -19.75 -20.85 -14.88
N TRP A 31 -19.99 -19.56 -15.16
CA TRP A 31 -19.97 -18.55 -14.14
C TRP A 31 -21.05 -18.86 -13.07
N PRO A 32 -20.69 -19.03 -11.79
CA PRO A 32 -21.59 -19.63 -10.81
C PRO A 32 -22.65 -18.66 -10.24
N TYR A 33 -22.65 -17.41 -10.68
CA TYR A 33 -23.54 -16.38 -10.16
C TYR A 33 -24.48 -15.86 -11.26
N PRO A 34 -25.71 -15.44 -10.93
CA PRO A 34 -26.59 -14.79 -11.91
C PRO A 34 -25.94 -13.49 -12.41
N ILE A 35 -25.93 -13.29 -13.73
CA ILE A 35 -25.44 -12.07 -14.36
C ILE A 35 -26.58 -11.05 -14.41
N LYS A 36 -26.31 -9.84 -13.91
CA LYS A 36 -27.25 -8.73 -13.75
C LYS A 36 -26.73 -7.44 -14.38
N PHE A 37 -26.04 -7.53 -15.50
CA PHE A 37 -25.53 -6.36 -16.20
C PHE A 37 -26.66 -5.38 -16.54
N GLY A 38 -26.50 -4.14 -16.11
CA GLY A 38 -27.47 -3.08 -16.35
C GLY A 38 -28.54 -2.92 -15.28
N GLU A 39 -28.74 -3.88 -14.35
CA GLU A 39 -29.58 -3.68 -13.18
C GLU A 39 -28.93 -2.65 -12.23
N GLU A 40 -29.75 -1.79 -11.62
CA GLU A 40 -29.31 -0.71 -10.73
C GLU A 40 -29.88 -0.91 -9.33
N THR A 41 -29.06 -0.61 -8.32
CA THR A 41 -29.48 -0.48 -6.93
C THR A 41 -29.02 0.86 -6.38
N GLU A 42 -29.97 1.70 -5.95
CA GLU A 42 -29.71 2.98 -5.31
C GLU A 42 -29.71 2.85 -3.78
N LEU A 43 -28.76 3.51 -3.14
CA LEU A 43 -28.61 3.60 -1.69
C LEU A 43 -28.32 5.04 -1.27
N GLU A 44 -28.61 5.35 -0.01
CA GLU A 44 -28.30 6.63 0.60
C GLU A 44 -27.47 6.46 1.86
N ALA A 45 -26.51 7.33 2.09
CA ALA A 45 -25.65 7.38 3.26
C ALA A 45 -25.29 8.82 3.62
N ASP A 46 -24.81 9.04 4.83
CA ASP A 46 -24.13 10.30 5.20
C ASP A 46 -22.66 10.25 4.78
N VAL A 47 -22.04 9.05 4.88
CA VAL A 47 -20.63 8.81 4.53
C VAL A 47 -20.55 7.58 3.66
N LEU A 48 -20.00 7.72 2.46
CA LEU A 48 -19.62 6.62 1.58
C LEU A 48 -18.12 6.36 1.70
N VAL A 49 -17.73 5.13 2.04
CA VAL A 49 -16.34 4.71 2.10
C VAL A 49 -16.01 3.82 0.91
N LEU A 50 -15.03 4.21 0.12
CA LEU A 50 -14.53 3.47 -1.04
C LEU A 50 -13.24 2.73 -0.65
N GLY A 51 -13.33 1.39 -0.60
CA GLY A 51 -12.28 0.50 -0.12
C GLY A 51 -12.41 0.16 1.36
N GLY A 52 -12.54 -1.13 1.65
CA GLY A 52 -12.70 -1.67 3.00
C GLY A 52 -11.39 -2.25 3.58
N GLY A 53 -10.23 -1.65 3.25
CA GLY A 53 -8.96 -1.93 3.89
C GLY A 53 -8.93 -1.50 5.36
N ILE A 54 -7.75 -1.39 5.95
CA ILE A 54 -7.62 -0.93 7.34
C ILE A 54 -8.19 0.48 7.50
N ALA A 55 -7.75 1.43 6.69
CA ALA A 55 -8.22 2.81 6.75
C ALA A 55 -9.73 2.92 6.57
N GLY A 56 -10.31 2.21 5.60
CA GLY A 56 -11.75 2.25 5.34
C GLY A 56 -12.58 1.65 6.46
N CYS A 57 -12.14 0.55 7.08
CA CYS A 57 -12.83 0.01 8.25
C CYS A 57 -12.83 0.99 9.43
N TRP A 58 -11.67 1.59 9.73
CA TRP A 58 -11.58 2.57 10.81
C TRP A 58 -12.38 3.84 10.51
N ALA A 59 -12.38 4.31 9.26
CA ALA A 59 -13.20 5.43 8.83
C ALA A 59 -14.70 5.15 9.04
N ALA A 60 -15.16 3.99 8.61
CA ALA A 60 -16.55 3.59 8.76
C ALA A 60 -16.97 3.41 10.22
N ILE A 61 -16.14 2.74 11.04
CA ILE A 61 -16.38 2.55 12.47
C ILE A 61 -16.52 3.91 13.16
N THR A 62 -15.57 4.82 12.91
CA THR A 62 -15.57 6.12 13.58
C THR A 62 -16.70 7.01 13.09
N ALA A 63 -17.01 7.02 11.78
CA ALA A 63 -18.16 7.75 11.27
C ALA A 63 -19.48 7.25 11.87
N ALA A 64 -19.67 5.93 11.95
CA ALA A 64 -20.87 5.32 12.56
C ALA A 64 -20.97 5.60 14.06
N ARG A 65 -19.88 5.54 14.82
CA ARG A 65 -19.84 5.93 16.24
C ARG A 65 -20.21 7.42 16.45
N ASN A 66 -19.93 8.26 15.46
CA ASN A 66 -20.36 9.67 15.43
C ASN A 66 -21.77 9.85 14.89
N GLY A 67 -22.56 8.78 14.72
CA GLY A 67 -23.97 8.81 14.37
C GLY A 67 -24.27 8.96 12.87
N ALA A 68 -23.27 8.80 11.98
CA ALA A 68 -23.49 8.82 10.55
C ALA A 68 -24.00 7.46 10.03
N LYS A 69 -24.90 7.51 9.04
CA LYS A 69 -25.27 6.33 8.24
C LYS A 69 -24.15 6.07 7.22
N VAL A 70 -23.52 4.91 7.31
CA VAL A 70 -22.33 4.59 6.53
C VAL A 70 -22.55 3.44 5.56
N VAL A 71 -22.06 3.60 4.33
CA VAL A 71 -21.94 2.53 3.32
C VAL A 71 -20.48 2.34 2.99
N ILE A 72 -20.01 1.08 2.97
CA ILE A 72 -18.67 0.70 2.44
C ILE A 72 -18.85 -0.08 1.14
N MET A 73 -18.12 0.30 0.09
CA MET A 73 -17.89 -0.52 -1.10
C MET A 73 -16.53 -1.21 -0.99
N GLU A 74 -16.52 -2.54 -1.00
CA GLU A 74 -15.30 -3.34 -0.93
C GLU A 74 -15.23 -4.34 -2.09
N LYS A 75 -14.20 -4.23 -2.91
CA LYS A 75 -13.97 -5.06 -4.09
C LYS A 75 -13.77 -6.55 -3.76
N GLY A 76 -13.14 -6.83 -2.62
CA GLY A 76 -12.94 -8.16 -2.07
C GLY A 76 -14.02 -8.56 -1.06
N ASP A 77 -13.58 -9.15 0.05
CA ASP A 77 -14.40 -9.40 1.26
C ASP A 77 -13.79 -8.60 2.41
N LEU A 78 -14.60 -7.78 3.05
CA LEU A 78 -14.17 -6.87 4.10
C LEU A 78 -13.36 -7.57 5.21
N ARG A 79 -13.65 -8.86 5.44
CA ARG A 79 -12.99 -9.66 6.49
C ARG A 79 -11.47 -9.81 6.29
N ARG A 80 -11.00 -9.82 5.04
CA ARG A 80 -9.59 -10.09 4.71
C ARG A 80 -9.05 -9.24 3.55
N SER A 81 -9.76 -8.19 3.15
CA SER A 81 -9.33 -7.31 2.07
C SER A 81 -8.24 -6.32 2.50
N GLY A 82 -7.52 -5.81 1.51
CA GLY A 82 -6.42 -4.86 1.66
C GLY A 82 -5.08 -5.51 2.06
N ALA A 83 -4.00 -4.74 2.08
CA ALA A 83 -2.67 -5.21 2.45
C ALA A 83 -2.61 -5.72 3.91
N GLY A 84 -3.30 -5.05 4.83
CA GLY A 84 -3.45 -5.51 6.21
C GLY A 84 -4.49 -6.63 6.41
N GLY A 85 -5.01 -7.24 5.34
CA GLY A 85 -5.98 -8.32 5.40
C GLY A 85 -5.50 -9.58 6.11
N PRO A 86 -4.28 -10.02 5.90
CA PRO A 86 -3.69 -11.18 6.58
C PRO A 86 -3.42 -10.95 8.06
N GLY A 87 -3.12 -9.73 8.44
CA GLY A 87 -2.75 -9.34 9.79
C GLY A 87 -1.72 -8.23 9.80
N CYS A 88 -1.05 -8.09 10.94
CA CYS A 88 -0.01 -7.11 11.13
C CYS A 88 0.89 -7.55 12.30
N ASP A 89 2.18 -7.40 12.16
CA ASP A 89 3.19 -7.85 13.12
C ASP A 89 3.62 -6.73 14.08
N HIS A 90 3.46 -5.48 13.67
CA HIS A 90 3.85 -4.34 14.47
C HIS A 90 2.93 -3.15 14.24
N TRP A 91 2.92 -2.25 15.22
CA TRP A 91 2.18 -1.00 15.19
C TRP A 91 3.18 0.14 15.34
N CYS A 92 3.36 0.89 14.26
CA CYS A 92 4.41 1.91 14.12
C CYS A 92 3.99 3.27 14.70
N ASN A 93 5.01 4.11 14.99
CA ASN A 93 4.85 5.51 15.35
C ASN A 93 3.83 5.77 16.45
N VAL A 94 4.01 5.06 17.58
CA VAL A 94 3.18 5.17 18.78
C VAL A 94 3.92 5.92 19.90
N PRO A 95 4.37 7.16 19.68
CA PRO A 95 5.16 7.89 20.66
C PRO A 95 4.37 8.27 21.92
N ALA A 96 3.04 8.22 21.90
CA ALA A 96 2.20 8.49 23.06
C ALA A 96 2.05 7.30 24.03
N ASN A 97 2.71 6.16 23.78
CA ASN A 97 2.66 5.00 24.69
C ASN A 97 3.48 5.27 25.99
N PRO A 98 3.18 4.57 27.11
CA PRO A 98 3.78 4.86 28.42
C PRO A 98 5.29 4.57 28.53
N HIS A 99 5.88 3.82 27.59
CA HIS A 99 7.31 3.51 27.55
C HIS A 99 8.08 4.31 26.51
N SER A 100 7.40 5.19 25.78
CA SER A 100 8.04 6.07 24.82
C SER A 100 8.98 7.06 25.51
N ARG A 101 10.08 7.39 24.83
CA ARG A 101 11.07 8.36 25.28
C ARG A 101 11.12 9.62 24.41
N VAL A 102 10.10 9.76 23.57
CA VAL A 102 10.00 10.90 22.64
C VAL A 102 8.62 11.54 22.74
N ASP A 103 8.57 12.83 22.52
CA ASP A 103 7.34 13.58 22.40
C ASP A 103 6.71 13.32 21.03
N PRO A 104 5.37 13.12 20.92
CA PRO A 104 4.71 12.87 19.65
C PRO A 104 4.93 13.93 18.56
N ASP A 105 4.97 15.21 18.93
CA ASP A 105 5.18 16.30 17.97
C ASP A 105 6.63 16.35 17.48
N GLU A 106 7.58 16.13 18.38
CA GLU A 106 8.99 16.05 18.05
C GLU A 106 9.25 14.83 17.16
N TRP A 107 8.64 13.68 17.48
CA TRP A 107 8.77 12.45 16.70
C TRP A 107 8.22 12.61 15.29
N ALA A 108 7.08 13.28 15.12
CA ALA A 108 6.52 13.55 13.78
C ALA A 108 7.46 14.39 12.91
N ILE A 109 8.16 15.36 13.51
CA ILE A 109 9.18 16.16 12.80
C ILE A 109 10.39 15.31 12.45
N GLU A 110 10.83 14.42 13.36
CA GLU A 110 11.93 13.50 13.09
C GLU A 110 11.62 12.54 11.95
N GLU A 111 10.42 11.95 11.91
CA GLU A 111 9.94 11.11 10.83
C GLU A 111 9.94 11.86 9.49
N MET A 112 9.42 13.09 9.45
CA MET A 112 9.44 13.91 8.25
C MET A 112 10.87 14.19 7.76
N ASN A 113 11.78 14.52 8.67
CA ASN A 113 13.18 14.73 8.33
C ASN A 113 13.84 13.46 7.76
N ALA A 114 13.56 12.30 8.36
CA ALA A 114 14.06 11.01 7.90
C ALA A 114 13.55 10.65 6.50
N LEU A 115 12.33 11.08 6.17
CA LEU A 115 11.73 10.90 4.84
C LEU A 115 12.15 12.00 3.84
N GLY A 116 13.06 12.88 4.21
CA GLY A 116 13.56 13.97 3.37
C GLY A 116 12.50 15.03 3.02
N ASP A 117 11.49 15.18 3.87
CA ASP A 117 10.33 16.07 3.73
C ASP A 117 9.33 15.68 2.60
N TYR A 118 9.53 14.54 1.94
CA TYR A 118 8.68 14.10 0.86
C TYR A 118 7.68 13.02 1.28
N SER A 119 6.88 13.33 2.29
CA SER A 119 5.76 12.51 2.75
C SER A 119 4.62 13.38 3.24
N ASN A 120 3.48 12.78 3.56
CA ASN A 120 2.33 13.50 4.09
C ASN A 120 2.52 13.82 5.58
N GLY A 121 3.07 15.00 5.89
CA GLY A 121 3.31 15.44 7.27
C GLY A 121 2.04 15.57 8.09
N ILE A 122 0.90 15.92 7.45
CA ILE A 122 -0.42 15.96 8.11
C ILE A 122 -0.76 14.57 8.66
N GLY A 123 -0.67 13.55 7.80
CA GLY A 123 -0.98 12.18 8.21
C GLY A 123 -0.01 11.62 9.25
N ILE A 124 1.29 11.96 9.14
CA ILE A 124 2.30 11.57 10.14
C ILE A 124 2.00 12.22 11.50
N GLN A 125 1.64 13.51 11.53
CA GLN A 125 1.28 14.19 12.77
C GLN A 125 0.03 13.57 13.41
N ILE A 126 -1.00 13.27 12.61
CA ILE A 126 -2.21 12.58 13.07
C ILE A 126 -1.85 11.21 13.65
N GLN A 127 -1.02 10.44 12.96
CA GLN A 127 -0.54 9.15 13.45
C GLN A 127 0.15 9.29 14.80
N CYS A 128 1.17 10.12 14.91
CA CYS A 128 1.92 10.30 16.14
C CYS A 128 1.05 10.74 17.33
N ARG A 129 0.01 11.53 17.08
CA ARG A 129 -0.91 12.01 18.11
C ARG A 129 -2.02 11.04 18.49
N GLU A 130 -2.53 10.23 17.56
CA GLU A 130 -3.74 9.45 17.76
C GLU A 130 -3.52 7.93 17.67
N ASP A 131 -2.32 7.47 17.35
CA ASP A 131 -2.11 6.05 17.07
C ASP A 131 -2.18 5.18 18.31
N TYR A 132 -1.74 5.69 19.46
CA TYR A 132 -1.88 4.97 20.73
C TYR A 132 -3.35 4.79 21.13
N ASP A 133 -4.18 5.82 20.97
CA ASP A 133 -5.62 5.72 21.19
C ASP A 133 -6.26 4.70 20.24
N THR A 134 -5.84 4.71 18.97
CA THR A 134 -6.32 3.78 17.95
C THR A 134 -5.95 2.33 18.31
N LEU A 135 -4.73 2.11 18.81
CA LEU A 135 -4.27 0.81 19.29
C LEU A 135 -5.10 0.31 20.50
N LEU A 136 -5.37 1.18 21.46
CA LEU A 136 -6.20 0.84 22.63
C LEU A 136 -7.66 0.56 22.23
N GLU A 137 -8.21 1.26 21.24
CA GLU A 137 -9.52 0.94 20.69
C GLU A 137 -9.54 -0.42 19.99
N MET A 138 -8.44 -0.80 19.30
CA MET A 138 -8.30 -2.13 18.71
C MET A 138 -8.33 -3.22 19.80
N GLU A 139 -7.64 -2.99 20.92
CA GLU A 139 -7.69 -3.89 22.08
C GLU A 139 -9.10 -4.00 22.66
N GLN A 140 -9.80 -2.88 22.83
CA GLN A 140 -11.19 -2.86 23.33
C GLN A 140 -12.16 -3.63 22.42
N MET A 141 -11.93 -3.62 21.12
CA MET A 141 -12.71 -4.41 20.16
C MET A 141 -12.37 -5.90 20.21
N GLY A 142 -11.31 -6.31 20.92
CA GLY A 142 -10.87 -7.69 21.12
C GLY A 142 -9.61 -8.08 20.36
N GLY A 143 -8.86 -7.10 19.82
CA GLY A 143 -7.54 -7.34 19.24
C GLY A 143 -6.50 -7.68 20.30
N LYS A 144 -5.66 -8.69 20.08
CA LYS A 144 -4.56 -9.02 20.98
C LYS A 144 -3.37 -8.12 20.67
N ILE A 145 -3.05 -7.19 21.58
CA ILE A 145 -1.92 -6.25 21.44
C ILE A 145 -0.87 -6.44 22.53
N ARG A 146 -1.19 -7.18 23.59
CA ARG A 146 -0.29 -7.43 24.74
C ARG A 146 0.01 -8.90 24.86
N ASP A 147 1.17 -9.21 25.40
CA ASP A 147 1.57 -10.58 25.78
C ASP A 147 0.92 -10.97 27.12
N THR A 148 -0.40 -11.11 27.11
CA THR A 148 -1.20 -11.42 28.31
C THR A 148 -0.96 -12.82 28.87
N ASP A 149 -0.46 -13.71 28.04
CA ASP A 149 -0.20 -15.11 28.39
C ASP A 149 1.24 -15.31 28.91
N ASP A 150 2.01 -14.23 29.00
CA ASP A 150 3.42 -14.21 29.42
C ASP A 150 4.32 -15.15 28.58
N GLU A 151 3.95 -15.33 27.31
CA GLU A 151 4.66 -16.18 26.36
C GLU A 151 6.07 -15.68 26.06
N PHE A 152 6.26 -14.36 26.04
CA PHE A 152 7.53 -13.70 25.76
C PHE A 152 8.18 -13.12 27.03
N LEU A 153 7.87 -13.68 28.19
CA LEU A 153 8.48 -13.27 29.46
C LEU A 153 9.99 -13.46 29.41
N GLY A 154 10.73 -12.39 29.73
CA GLY A 154 12.21 -12.40 29.68
C GLY A 154 12.80 -12.06 28.31
N VAL A 155 12.00 -11.94 27.26
CA VAL A 155 12.46 -11.45 25.96
C VAL A 155 12.79 -9.96 26.04
N GLU A 156 13.89 -9.57 25.43
CA GLU A 156 14.30 -8.18 25.38
C GLU A 156 13.25 -7.29 24.69
N GLY A 157 12.91 -6.17 25.30
CA GLY A 157 11.85 -5.26 24.80
C GLY A 157 10.45 -5.59 25.30
N ARG A 158 10.26 -6.68 26.04
CA ARG A 158 9.02 -6.98 26.76
C ARG A 158 9.00 -6.25 28.11
N TYR A 159 7.93 -5.47 28.36
CA TYR A 159 7.73 -4.71 29.59
C TYR A 159 6.66 -5.36 30.46
N ASP A 160 7.02 -5.71 31.70
CA ASP A 160 6.16 -6.52 32.59
C ASP A 160 4.90 -5.78 33.06
N ASP A 161 4.99 -4.48 33.26
CA ASP A 161 3.91 -3.63 33.75
C ASP A 161 2.78 -3.45 32.74
N THR A 162 3.12 -3.30 31.46
CA THR A 162 2.15 -3.11 30.36
C THR A 162 1.92 -4.36 29.54
N LYS A 163 2.82 -5.34 29.63
CA LYS A 163 2.89 -6.51 28.77
C LYS A 163 3.02 -6.18 27.27
N PHE A 164 3.49 -4.99 26.94
CA PHE A 164 3.88 -4.65 25.58
C PHE A 164 5.22 -5.29 25.22
N LEU A 165 5.31 -5.71 23.96
CA LEU A 165 6.53 -6.19 23.35
C LEU A 165 6.97 -5.18 22.28
N PHE A 166 8.10 -4.53 22.52
CA PHE A 166 8.69 -3.59 21.57
C PHE A 166 9.71 -4.30 20.68
N SER A 167 9.74 -3.94 19.42
CA SER A 167 10.85 -4.37 18.56
C SER A 167 12.12 -3.60 18.94
N PRO A 168 13.21 -4.29 19.30
CA PRO A 168 14.45 -3.63 19.65
C PRO A 168 15.00 -2.74 18.54
N ARG A 169 14.80 -3.11 17.29
CA ARG A 169 15.31 -2.37 16.12
C ARG A 169 14.49 -1.15 15.77
N TYR A 170 13.19 -1.27 15.75
CA TYR A 170 12.28 -0.15 15.45
C TYR A 170 12.30 0.95 16.52
N SER A 171 12.94 0.68 17.64
CA SER A 171 13.01 1.61 18.75
C SER A 171 14.28 2.47 18.74
N VAL A 172 15.16 2.32 17.76
CA VAL A 172 16.41 3.09 17.66
C VAL A 172 16.15 4.44 17.04
N ASP A 173 16.88 5.43 17.54
CA ASP A 173 17.06 6.68 16.80
C ASP A 173 17.84 6.38 15.52
N ALA A 174 17.17 6.46 14.41
CA ALA A 174 17.74 6.17 13.10
C ALA A 174 18.97 7.04 12.76
N ARG A 175 19.00 8.26 13.26
CA ARG A 175 20.13 9.19 13.04
C ARG A 175 21.36 8.83 13.86
N LEU A 176 21.15 8.41 15.12
CA LEU A 176 22.24 7.87 15.94
C LEU A 176 22.79 6.60 15.35
N ALA A 177 21.92 5.77 14.84
CA ALA A 177 22.28 4.56 14.15
C ALA A 177 23.18 4.81 12.94
N ALA A 178 22.80 5.75 12.09
CA ALA A 178 23.59 6.12 10.92
C ALA A 178 24.95 6.76 11.30
N ALA A 179 25.00 7.49 12.41
CA ALA A 179 26.23 8.14 12.89
C ALA A 179 27.23 7.17 13.54
N GLU A 180 26.73 6.14 14.23
CA GLU A 180 27.57 5.21 15.01
C GLU A 180 28.01 3.96 14.23
N GLY A 181 27.56 3.80 12.99
CA GLY A 181 27.87 2.65 12.13
C GLY A 181 26.96 1.45 12.43
N TRP A 182 26.27 1.03 11.44
CA TRP A 182 25.40 -0.13 11.46
C TRP A 182 26.25 -1.41 11.55
N GLY A 183 25.85 -2.33 12.40
CA GLY A 183 26.47 -3.65 12.44
C GLY A 183 27.11 -4.07 13.76
N SER A 184 27.07 -3.21 14.77
CA SER A 184 27.51 -3.63 16.11
C SER A 184 26.40 -4.39 16.84
N PRO A 185 26.69 -5.49 17.54
CA PRO A 185 25.77 -6.10 18.49
C PRO A 185 25.27 -5.13 19.55
N ASP A 186 26.06 -4.10 19.86
CA ASP A 186 25.74 -3.04 20.82
C ASP A 186 24.98 -1.86 20.20
N TYR A 187 24.56 -2.04 18.95
CA TYR A 187 23.97 -1.01 18.14
C TYR A 187 22.68 -0.38 18.72
N ASN A 188 21.90 -1.16 19.46
CA ASN A 188 20.64 -0.74 20.03
C ASN A 188 20.58 -0.97 21.55
N PRO A 189 21.47 -0.34 22.33
CA PRO A 189 21.42 -0.50 23.77
C PRO A 189 20.08 0.05 24.32
N PRO A 190 19.53 -0.58 25.38
CA PRO A 190 18.22 -0.23 25.93
C PRO A 190 18.00 1.27 26.20
N GLU A 191 19.05 1.97 26.59
CA GLU A 191 19.03 3.39 26.90
C GLU A 191 18.83 4.31 25.68
N LYS A 192 19.15 3.82 24.46
CA LYS A 192 18.98 4.56 23.21
C LYS A 192 17.64 4.31 22.52
N ARG A 193 16.84 3.38 23.01
CA ARG A 193 15.57 3.00 22.39
C ARG A 193 14.52 4.07 22.58
N LYS A 194 13.82 4.40 21.52
CA LYS A 194 12.70 5.35 21.52
C LYS A 194 11.38 4.70 21.93
N ASN A 195 11.24 3.39 21.74
CA ASN A 195 10.04 2.60 22.05
C ASN A 195 8.77 3.15 21.37
N THR A 196 8.88 3.42 20.08
CA THR A 196 7.77 3.93 19.27
C THR A 196 7.06 2.87 18.45
N VAL A 197 7.55 1.62 18.45
CA VAL A 197 6.97 0.52 17.68
C VAL A 197 6.66 -0.66 18.58
N ILE A 198 5.37 -0.99 18.67
CA ILE A 198 4.85 -2.08 19.48
C ILE A 198 4.58 -3.29 18.57
N ARG A 199 5.07 -4.46 18.93
CA ARG A 199 4.72 -5.71 18.29
C ARG A 199 3.32 -6.14 18.72
N VAL A 200 2.53 -6.61 17.77
CA VAL A 200 1.13 -6.95 17.96
C VAL A 200 0.77 -8.30 17.34
N PHE A 201 -0.33 -8.89 17.78
CA PHE A 201 -0.80 -10.19 17.32
C PHE A 201 -1.95 -10.00 16.32
N GLY A 202 -1.63 -9.43 15.18
CA GLY A 202 -2.59 -8.84 14.25
C GLY A 202 -3.40 -9.78 13.37
N THR A 203 -3.20 -11.10 13.44
CA THR A 203 -3.89 -12.08 12.59
C THR A 203 -5.41 -11.90 12.57
N THR A 204 -6.00 -11.44 13.67
CA THR A 204 -7.45 -11.30 13.84
C THR A 204 -7.98 -9.88 13.65
N PHE A 205 -7.14 -8.88 13.41
CA PHE A 205 -7.56 -7.48 13.38
C PHE A 205 -8.62 -7.21 12.31
N LYS A 206 -8.42 -7.65 11.09
CA LYS A 206 -9.42 -7.45 10.02
C LYS A 206 -10.77 -8.12 10.29
N PRO A 207 -10.85 -9.39 10.71
CA PRO A 207 -12.11 -9.98 11.18
C PRO A 207 -12.82 -9.20 12.28
N ILE A 208 -12.05 -8.65 13.23
CA ILE A 208 -12.59 -7.84 14.33
C ILE A 208 -13.17 -6.53 13.81
N LEU A 209 -12.46 -5.83 12.94
CA LEU A 209 -12.94 -4.59 12.29
C LEU A 209 -14.22 -4.83 11.50
N LYS A 210 -14.33 -5.92 10.72
CA LYS A 210 -15.59 -6.29 10.04
C LYS A 210 -16.72 -6.49 11.02
N LYS A 211 -16.47 -7.22 12.12
CA LYS A 211 -17.46 -7.46 13.16
C LYS A 211 -17.94 -6.16 13.82
N GLU A 212 -17.04 -5.24 14.09
CA GLU A 212 -17.40 -3.94 14.68
C GLU A 212 -18.21 -3.09 13.70
N CYS A 213 -17.84 -3.05 12.40
CA CYS A 213 -18.66 -2.41 11.36
C CYS A 213 -20.09 -2.95 11.35
N GLN A 214 -20.25 -4.29 11.41
CA GLN A 214 -21.56 -4.95 11.44
C GLN A 214 -22.35 -4.58 12.69
N LYS A 215 -21.71 -4.58 13.85
CA LYS A 215 -22.32 -4.21 15.15
C LYS A 215 -22.84 -2.77 15.14
N LEU A 216 -22.14 -1.87 14.49
CA LEU A 216 -22.51 -0.46 14.35
C LEU A 216 -23.52 -0.19 13.22
N GLY A 217 -24.00 -1.23 12.53
CA GLY A 217 -25.00 -1.09 11.46
C GLY A 217 -24.46 -0.52 10.15
N VAL A 218 -23.14 -0.55 9.94
CA VAL A 218 -22.54 -0.13 8.65
C VAL A 218 -23.04 -1.06 7.55
N LYS A 219 -23.56 -0.48 6.46
CA LYS A 219 -23.94 -1.23 5.26
C LYS A 219 -22.68 -1.62 4.47
N ILE A 220 -22.37 -2.90 4.45
CA ILE A 220 -21.20 -3.43 3.76
C ILE A 220 -21.63 -3.98 2.40
N LEU A 221 -21.07 -3.46 1.33
CA LEU A 221 -21.19 -3.98 -0.02
C LEU A 221 -19.90 -4.73 -0.36
N ASP A 222 -19.79 -5.98 0.13
CA ASP A 222 -18.71 -6.90 -0.25
C ASP A 222 -18.80 -7.25 -1.73
N ARG A 223 -17.68 -7.53 -2.37
CA ARG A 223 -17.59 -7.86 -3.80
C ARG A 223 -18.09 -6.75 -4.71
N THR A 224 -17.94 -5.51 -4.28
CA THR A 224 -18.37 -4.34 -5.03
C THR A 224 -17.17 -3.42 -5.28
N MET A 225 -16.72 -3.34 -6.52
CA MET A 225 -15.70 -2.41 -6.97
C MET A 225 -16.31 -1.03 -7.14
N ALA A 226 -15.81 -0.02 -6.45
CA ALA A 226 -16.13 1.37 -6.74
C ALA A 226 -15.61 1.75 -8.12
N THR A 227 -16.36 2.53 -8.87
CA THR A 227 -16.04 2.89 -10.26
C THR A 227 -15.92 4.39 -10.51
N SER A 228 -16.68 5.22 -9.79
CA SER A 228 -16.53 6.68 -9.84
C SER A 228 -16.97 7.35 -8.54
N VAL A 229 -16.48 8.57 -8.36
CA VAL A 229 -17.04 9.61 -7.46
C VAL A 229 -17.98 10.48 -8.28
N LEU A 230 -19.11 10.85 -7.69
CA LEU A 230 -20.09 11.72 -8.32
C LEU A 230 -19.93 13.15 -7.79
N ASN A 231 -19.79 14.09 -8.71
CA ASN A 231 -19.75 15.51 -8.40
C ASN A 231 -21.14 16.14 -8.57
N GLU A 232 -21.43 17.16 -7.78
CA GLU A 232 -22.69 17.90 -7.86
C GLU A 232 -22.93 18.45 -9.28
N ASN A 233 -24.12 18.20 -9.81
CA ASN A 233 -24.52 18.53 -11.20
C ASN A 233 -23.59 17.89 -12.28
N GLY A 234 -22.81 16.85 -11.96
CA GLY A 234 -21.85 16.23 -12.87
C GLY A 234 -20.63 17.09 -13.22
N LYS A 235 -20.41 18.19 -12.51
CA LYS A 235 -19.32 19.13 -12.80
C LYS A 235 -18.04 18.74 -12.05
N GLN A 236 -16.97 18.43 -12.77
CA GLN A 236 -15.64 18.15 -12.19
C GLN A 236 -15.20 19.30 -11.26
N GLY A 237 -14.62 18.96 -10.12
CA GLY A 237 -14.17 19.91 -9.10
C GLY A 237 -15.27 20.45 -8.20
N ALA A 238 -16.55 20.23 -8.53
CA ALA A 238 -17.66 20.56 -7.64
C ALA A 238 -17.72 19.57 -6.48
N ARG A 239 -18.45 19.95 -5.41
CA ARG A 239 -18.68 19.12 -4.22
C ARG A 239 -19.11 17.70 -4.59
N VAL A 240 -18.64 16.71 -3.79
CA VAL A 240 -19.09 15.34 -4.00
C VAL A 240 -20.51 15.12 -3.49
N VAL A 241 -21.24 14.24 -4.18
CA VAL A 241 -22.63 13.90 -3.85
C VAL A 241 -22.86 12.38 -3.82
N GLY A 242 -21.80 11.59 -3.92
CA GLY A 242 -21.86 10.13 -3.85
C GLY A 242 -20.82 9.43 -4.72
N GLY A 243 -21.11 8.20 -5.07
CA GLY A 243 -20.25 7.37 -5.92
C GLY A 243 -21.01 6.19 -6.52
N THR A 244 -20.38 5.55 -7.50
CA THR A 244 -20.90 4.36 -8.17
C THR A 244 -20.00 3.16 -7.95
N GLY A 245 -20.54 1.95 -8.19
CA GLY A 245 -19.79 0.71 -8.10
C GLY A 245 -20.47 -0.42 -8.85
N ILE A 246 -19.74 -1.50 -9.05
CA ILE A 246 -20.26 -2.69 -9.72
C ILE A 246 -19.95 -3.95 -8.89
N ASN A 247 -20.92 -4.82 -8.74
CA ASN A 247 -20.72 -6.11 -8.08
C ASN A 247 -19.88 -7.04 -8.98
N VAL A 248 -18.74 -7.49 -8.46
CA VAL A 248 -17.77 -8.27 -9.23
C VAL A 248 -18.17 -9.76 -9.40
N ARG A 249 -19.33 -10.14 -8.88
CA ARG A 249 -19.92 -11.48 -9.07
C ARG A 249 -21.17 -11.45 -9.93
N THR A 250 -22.01 -10.43 -9.78
CA THR A 250 -23.29 -10.35 -10.51
C THR A 250 -23.28 -9.32 -11.62
N GLY A 251 -22.40 -8.31 -11.56
CA GLY A 251 -22.42 -7.19 -12.51
C GLY A 251 -23.52 -6.17 -12.24
N GLU A 252 -24.22 -6.26 -11.10
CA GLU A 252 -25.20 -5.27 -10.65
C GLU A 252 -24.53 -3.94 -10.38
N PHE A 253 -25.11 -2.83 -10.86
CA PHE A 253 -24.56 -1.50 -10.74
C PHE A 253 -25.17 -0.78 -9.51
N TYR A 254 -24.29 -0.24 -8.66
CA TYR A 254 -24.68 0.48 -7.44
C TYR A 254 -24.49 1.98 -7.62
N ILE A 255 -25.43 2.73 -7.11
CA ILE A 255 -25.41 4.19 -6.99
C ILE A 255 -25.60 4.49 -5.51
N VAL A 256 -24.62 5.12 -4.86
CA VAL A 256 -24.73 5.53 -3.46
C VAL A 256 -24.67 7.03 -3.37
N LYS A 257 -25.78 7.64 -2.92
CA LYS A 257 -25.91 9.07 -2.66
C LYS A 257 -25.32 9.37 -1.28
N ALA A 258 -24.37 10.27 -1.21
CA ALA A 258 -23.77 10.67 0.05
C ALA A 258 -23.11 12.05 -0.05
N PRO A 259 -23.30 12.95 0.94
CA PRO A 259 -22.65 14.26 0.95
C PRO A 259 -21.15 14.19 1.22
N THR A 260 -20.63 13.03 1.64
CA THR A 260 -19.19 12.79 1.85
C THR A 260 -18.75 11.45 1.29
N VAL A 261 -17.55 11.45 0.71
CA VAL A 261 -16.90 10.24 0.18
C VAL A 261 -15.49 10.16 0.74
N ILE A 262 -15.10 9.00 1.29
CA ILE A 262 -13.75 8.73 1.79
C ILE A 262 -13.07 7.70 0.88
N ILE A 263 -11.96 8.08 0.25
CA ILE A 263 -11.13 7.17 -0.54
C ILE A 263 -10.11 6.50 0.36
N SER A 264 -10.12 5.17 0.39
CA SER A 264 -9.24 4.32 1.18
C SER A 264 -8.87 3.02 0.45
N THR A 265 -8.64 3.14 -0.87
CA THR A 265 -8.39 2.01 -1.77
C THR A 265 -6.89 1.69 -1.95
N SER A 266 -6.02 2.35 -1.18
CA SER A 266 -4.57 2.23 -1.33
C SER A 266 -4.03 2.87 -2.62
N GLY A 267 -2.72 2.74 -2.86
CA GLY A 267 -2.08 3.18 -4.11
C GLY A 267 -2.08 2.10 -5.20
N SER A 268 -1.29 2.29 -6.26
CA SER A 268 -1.17 1.34 -7.36
C SER A 268 0.09 0.47 -7.23
N GLY A 269 -0.09 -0.85 -7.14
CA GLY A 269 0.99 -1.82 -7.12
C GLY A 269 1.31 -2.47 -8.48
N PHE A 270 0.53 -2.20 -9.53
CA PHE A 270 0.56 -2.95 -10.79
C PHE A 270 0.79 -2.09 -12.04
N VAL A 271 1.48 -0.98 -11.89
CA VAL A 271 1.86 -0.12 -13.02
C VAL A 271 3.07 -0.69 -13.77
N TYR A 272 3.94 -1.41 -13.08
CA TYR A 272 5.15 -2.02 -13.63
C TYR A 272 5.08 -3.54 -13.62
N ASN A 273 5.82 -4.15 -14.53
CA ASN A 273 5.95 -5.61 -14.57
C ASN A 273 7.07 -6.06 -13.62
N MET A 274 6.73 -6.79 -12.60
CA MET A 274 7.64 -7.22 -11.55
C MET A 274 7.99 -8.71 -11.61
N ASP A 275 7.47 -9.47 -12.58
CA ASP A 275 7.44 -10.92 -12.48
C ASP A 275 8.06 -11.67 -13.68
N THR A 276 8.58 -11.01 -14.71
CA THR A 276 8.79 -11.72 -15.97
C THR A 276 10.13 -12.37 -16.16
N GLU A 277 11.18 -11.79 -15.64
CA GLU A 277 12.54 -12.24 -15.96
C GLU A 277 13.25 -12.85 -14.76
N HIS A 278 12.72 -12.62 -13.58
CA HIS A 278 13.22 -13.17 -12.32
C HIS A 278 12.16 -14.07 -11.72
N GLY A 279 12.13 -15.33 -12.13
CA GLY A 279 11.14 -16.29 -11.63
C GLY A 279 11.07 -16.29 -10.11
N GLY A 280 9.85 -16.09 -9.58
CA GLY A 280 9.60 -16.03 -8.15
C GLY A 280 9.61 -14.64 -7.52
N LEU A 281 10.00 -13.59 -8.22
CA LEU A 281 9.83 -12.23 -7.75
C LEU A 281 8.39 -11.78 -8.01
N SER A 282 7.74 -11.22 -7.01
CA SER A 282 6.39 -10.69 -7.11
C SER A 282 6.25 -9.41 -6.32
N THR A 283 5.21 -8.63 -6.63
CA THR A 283 4.87 -7.48 -5.80
C THR A 283 4.46 -7.90 -4.40
N MET A 284 4.76 -7.07 -3.42
CA MET A 284 4.29 -7.22 -2.03
C MET A 284 2.78 -7.11 -1.89
N TYR A 285 2.06 -6.64 -2.89
CA TYR A 285 0.69 -6.18 -2.72
C TYR A 285 -0.31 -7.04 -3.44
N SER A 286 -1.52 -7.07 -2.88
CA SER A 286 -2.65 -7.74 -3.49
C SER A 286 -2.92 -7.19 -4.89
N ARG A 287 -3.21 -8.07 -5.86
CA ARG A 287 -3.60 -7.69 -7.22
C ARG A 287 -4.78 -6.70 -7.27
N ASN A 288 -5.55 -6.59 -6.19
CA ASN A 288 -6.66 -5.65 -6.11
C ASN A 288 -6.23 -4.18 -5.89
N GLN A 289 -4.96 -3.92 -5.61
CA GLN A 289 -4.41 -2.57 -5.42
C GLN A 289 -3.90 -2.04 -6.77
N CYS A 290 -4.78 -1.41 -7.52
CA CYS A 290 -4.50 -0.94 -8.89
C CYS A 290 -4.60 0.58 -9.05
N GLY A 291 -4.75 1.33 -7.94
CA GLY A 291 -4.84 2.80 -7.98
C GLY A 291 -6.21 3.34 -8.39
N ASP A 292 -7.24 2.52 -8.39
CA ASP A 292 -8.60 2.89 -8.81
C ASP A 292 -9.14 4.09 -8.03
N GLY A 293 -8.95 4.16 -6.72
CA GLY A 293 -9.36 5.32 -5.91
C GLY A 293 -8.61 6.60 -6.27
N THR A 294 -7.31 6.49 -6.53
CA THR A 294 -6.51 7.64 -7.00
C THR A 294 -7.07 8.19 -8.31
N ILE A 295 -7.43 7.30 -9.25
CA ILE A 295 -8.02 7.70 -10.53
C ILE A 295 -9.44 8.25 -10.36
N MET A 296 -10.25 7.69 -9.45
CA MET A 296 -11.57 8.25 -9.13
C MET A 296 -11.44 9.68 -8.57
N ALA A 297 -10.50 9.92 -7.64
CA ALA A 297 -10.21 11.24 -7.10
C ALA A 297 -9.72 12.22 -8.19
N TRP A 298 -8.79 11.78 -9.03
CA TRP A 298 -8.29 12.52 -10.18
C TRP A 298 -9.41 12.99 -11.11
N LYS A 299 -10.28 12.08 -11.50
CA LYS A 299 -11.44 12.39 -12.37
C LYS A 299 -12.46 13.30 -11.70
N ALA A 300 -12.58 13.23 -10.37
CA ALA A 300 -13.42 14.15 -9.60
C ALA A 300 -12.81 15.55 -9.48
N GLY A 301 -11.53 15.77 -9.84
CA GLY A 301 -10.84 17.06 -9.78
C GLY A 301 -9.90 17.22 -8.59
N ALA A 302 -9.57 16.13 -7.88
CA ALA A 302 -8.63 16.19 -6.77
C ALA A 302 -7.18 16.32 -7.26
N LYS A 303 -6.36 17.04 -6.46
CA LYS A 303 -4.92 17.17 -6.70
C LYS A 303 -4.18 15.92 -6.27
N LEU A 304 -3.25 15.45 -7.11
CA LEU A 304 -2.31 14.38 -6.82
C LEU A 304 -0.91 14.95 -6.68
N THR A 305 -0.04 14.27 -5.95
CA THR A 305 1.38 14.65 -5.87
C THR A 305 2.29 13.41 -5.78
N MET A 306 3.58 13.62 -5.94
CA MET A 306 4.62 12.58 -5.87
C MET A 306 4.45 11.46 -6.92
N MET A 307 3.70 11.72 -7.99
CA MET A 307 3.44 10.75 -9.05
C MET A 307 4.69 10.44 -9.89
N GLU A 308 5.69 11.32 -9.86
CA GLU A 308 6.99 11.15 -10.55
C GLU A 308 7.92 10.15 -9.87
N CYS A 309 7.64 9.76 -8.64
CA CYS A 309 8.50 8.88 -7.87
C CYS A 309 8.46 7.46 -8.39
N SER A 310 9.61 6.89 -8.67
CA SER A 310 9.76 5.46 -8.95
C SER A 310 11.09 4.97 -8.39
N SER A 311 11.13 3.73 -7.95
CA SER A 311 12.36 3.14 -7.45
C SER A 311 12.51 1.70 -7.95
N PRO A 312 13.73 1.19 -8.08
CA PRO A 312 13.94 -0.23 -8.27
C PRO A 312 13.26 -0.99 -7.15
N THR A 313 12.60 -2.08 -7.49
CA THR A 313 12.07 -2.99 -6.48
C THR A 313 13.22 -3.62 -5.74
N ARG A 314 13.24 -3.48 -4.44
CA ARG A 314 14.21 -4.12 -3.57
C ARG A 314 13.48 -5.13 -2.70
N PHE A 315 13.88 -6.37 -2.83
CA PHE A 315 13.38 -7.44 -1.99
C PHE A 315 14.40 -7.75 -0.91
N SER A 316 13.98 -7.62 0.33
CA SER A 316 14.75 -8.05 1.47
C SER A 316 14.10 -9.32 2.01
N GLY A 317 14.77 -10.41 2.03
CA GLY A 317 14.27 -11.64 2.60
C GLY A 317 13.62 -12.61 1.61
N GLY A 318 13.84 -13.88 1.82
CA GLY A 318 13.45 -14.98 0.95
C GLY A 318 12.15 -15.66 1.32
N LEU A 319 11.53 -15.35 2.46
CA LEU A 319 10.29 -16.00 2.90
C LEU A 319 9.05 -15.25 2.38
N ARG A 320 9.02 -14.91 1.08
CA ARG A 320 7.86 -14.28 0.48
C ARG A 320 7.04 -15.28 -0.30
N HIS A 321 5.76 -15.35 0.01
CA HIS A 321 4.82 -16.05 -0.83
C HIS A 321 4.58 -15.21 -2.10
N LYS A 322 4.50 -15.88 -3.26
CA LYS A 322 4.39 -15.25 -4.58
C LYS A 322 3.26 -14.19 -4.70
N TRP A 323 2.19 -14.32 -3.96
CA TRP A 323 0.99 -13.49 -4.07
C TRP A 323 0.66 -12.71 -2.82
N TYR A 324 1.50 -12.82 -1.85
CA TYR A 324 1.28 -12.13 -0.60
C TYR A 324 2.41 -11.28 -0.19
N THR A 325 1.99 -10.44 0.46
CA THR A 325 2.64 -9.43 1.05
C THR A 325 2.11 -9.12 2.36
N GLY A 326 2.85 -9.02 3.26
CA GLY A 326 2.60 -8.62 4.59
C GLY A 326 3.90 -8.48 5.27
N GLY A 327 3.89 -8.16 6.51
CA GLY A 327 5.04 -7.90 7.31
C GLY A 327 5.92 -9.11 7.63
N ALA A 328 5.76 -10.24 6.92
CA ALA A 328 6.60 -11.41 7.18
C ALA A 328 8.10 -11.10 7.11
N ASP A 329 8.50 -10.22 6.23
CA ASP A 329 9.87 -9.73 6.15
C ASP A 329 10.21 -8.69 7.25
N ALA A 330 9.25 -8.01 7.83
CA ALA A 330 9.46 -7.17 9.00
C ALA A 330 9.83 -8.01 10.23
N SER A 331 9.32 -9.22 10.33
CA SER A 331 9.69 -10.17 11.38
C SER A 331 11.16 -10.60 11.33
N TYR A 332 11.83 -10.45 10.18
CA TYR A 332 13.25 -10.81 10.01
C TYR A 332 14.24 -9.70 10.29
N GLU A 333 13.83 -8.57 10.76
CA GLU A 333 14.74 -7.44 10.94
C GLU A 333 15.86 -7.69 11.95
N ASN A 334 15.66 -8.66 12.85
CA ASN A 334 16.67 -9.09 13.79
C ASN A 334 17.57 -10.23 13.25
N VAL A 335 17.28 -10.72 12.04
CA VAL A 335 18.06 -11.83 11.47
C VAL A 335 19.38 -11.30 10.93
N PRO A 336 20.53 -11.87 11.34
CA PRO A 336 21.82 -11.54 10.74
C PRO A 336 21.81 -11.83 9.24
N LEU A 337 22.39 -10.95 8.45
CA LEU A 337 22.63 -11.22 7.05
C LEU A 337 24.07 -11.68 6.86
N VAL A 338 24.26 -12.69 6.02
CA VAL A 338 25.56 -13.24 5.68
C VAL A 338 25.74 -13.32 4.17
N ASP A 339 26.99 -13.31 3.73
CA ASP A 339 27.35 -13.56 2.34
C ASP A 339 27.44 -15.09 2.05
N ALA A 340 27.72 -15.46 0.81
CA ALA A 340 27.87 -16.85 0.39
C ALA A 340 29.05 -17.59 1.05
N ASN A 341 29.92 -16.90 1.76
CA ASN A 341 30.99 -17.46 2.57
C ASN A 341 30.68 -17.43 4.08
N ASN A 342 29.46 -17.12 4.46
CA ASN A 342 29.02 -16.91 5.86
C ASN A 342 29.72 -15.74 6.57
N ASN A 343 30.27 -14.78 5.86
CA ASN A 343 30.74 -13.54 6.46
C ASN A 343 29.52 -12.68 6.82
N VAL A 344 29.43 -12.27 8.09
CA VAL A 344 28.35 -11.37 8.54
C VAL A 344 28.48 -10.04 7.83
N LEU A 345 27.38 -9.60 7.22
CA LEU A 345 27.31 -8.29 6.57
C LEU A 345 27.18 -7.18 7.60
N PRO A 346 27.71 -5.97 7.32
CA PRO A 346 27.44 -4.83 8.17
C PRO A 346 25.92 -4.63 8.24
N ALA A 347 25.42 -4.75 9.46
CA ALA A 347 23.98 -4.71 9.72
C ALA A 347 23.37 -3.35 9.45
N PRO A 348 22.10 -3.27 9.61
CA PRO A 348 21.14 -4.10 8.92
C PRO A 348 20.80 -3.48 7.59
N MET A 349 20.70 -4.29 6.59
CA MET A 349 20.16 -3.87 5.31
C MET A 349 18.65 -3.56 5.40
N GLN A 350 18.11 -3.76 6.56
CA GLN A 350 16.71 -3.55 6.92
C GLN A 350 16.68 -2.55 8.06
N GLY A 351 16.00 -1.46 7.89
CA GLY A 351 15.87 -0.49 8.96
C GLY A 351 15.29 0.83 8.48
N TRP A 352 14.50 1.42 9.33
CA TRP A 352 13.80 2.69 9.15
C TRP A 352 14.72 3.91 9.22
N SER A 353 15.97 3.80 8.92
CA SER A 353 16.92 4.87 9.14
C SER A 353 17.31 5.56 7.85
N ASP A 354 17.47 6.84 7.98
CA ASP A 354 18.14 7.68 6.98
C ASP A 354 17.45 7.73 5.62
N GLY A 355 16.11 7.81 5.63
CA GLY A 355 15.30 7.76 4.41
C GLY A 355 15.30 6.38 3.76
N GLY A 356 15.92 5.40 4.41
CA GLY A 356 15.77 3.99 4.10
C GLY A 356 14.53 3.45 4.79
N THR A 357 13.84 2.56 4.12
CA THR A 357 12.75 1.79 4.70
C THR A 357 13.27 0.41 5.07
N MET A 358 12.48 -0.41 5.77
CA MET A 358 12.81 -1.82 6.00
C MET A 358 13.17 -2.55 4.69
N PHE A 359 12.78 -2.01 3.55
CA PHE A 359 13.00 -2.56 2.22
C PHE A 359 14.04 -1.77 1.40
N SER A 360 14.55 -0.67 1.91
CA SER A 360 15.51 0.18 1.23
C SER A 360 16.63 0.56 2.20
N PRO A 361 17.72 -0.19 2.21
CA PRO A 361 18.85 0.12 3.07
C PRO A 361 19.42 1.50 2.78
N ASN A 362 20.03 2.09 3.79
CA ASN A 362 20.73 3.35 3.72
C ASN A 362 21.70 3.38 2.51
N ALA A 363 21.74 4.48 1.79
CA ALA A 363 22.61 4.65 0.62
C ALA A 363 24.09 4.38 0.92
N LYS A 364 24.57 4.73 2.12
CA LYS A 364 25.94 4.46 2.56
C LYS A 364 26.20 2.97 2.73
N VAL A 365 25.25 2.23 3.32
CA VAL A 365 25.33 0.77 3.47
C VAL A 365 25.33 0.10 2.11
N ILE A 366 24.46 0.54 1.20
CA ILE A 366 24.44 0.04 -0.19
C ILE A 366 25.77 0.28 -0.89
N ALA A 367 26.33 1.48 -0.74
CA ALA A 367 27.62 1.82 -1.35
C ALA A 367 28.74 0.94 -0.80
N ASP A 368 28.79 0.70 0.51
CA ASP A 368 29.77 -0.18 1.14
C ASP A 368 29.63 -1.63 0.68
N LEU A 369 28.39 -2.12 0.58
CA LEU A 369 28.12 -3.47 0.08
C LEU A 369 28.50 -3.63 -1.38
N ARG A 370 28.17 -2.64 -2.23
CA ARG A 370 28.60 -2.65 -3.65
C ARG A 370 30.09 -2.64 -3.80
N GLU A 371 30.80 -1.83 -3.02
CA GLU A 371 32.25 -1.80 -3.01
C GLU A 371 32.84 -3.12 -2.46
N GLY A 372 32.21 -3.68 -1.41
CA GLY A 372 32.59 -4.97 -0.86
C GLY A 372 32.43 -6.12 -1.84
N ILE A 373 31.39 -6.10 -2.66
CA ILE A 373 31.17 -7.07 -3.75
C ILE A 373 32.25 -6.89 -4.84
N LYS A 374 32.47 -5.65 -5.30
CA LYS A 374 33.47 -5.34 -6.33
C LYS A 374 34.88 -5.72 -5.92
N SER A 375 35.26 -5.47 -4.67
CA SER A 375 36.57 -5.80 -4.13
C SER A 375 36.75 -7.28 -3.76
N GLY A 376 35.67 -8.07 -3.80
CA GLY A 376 35.68 -9.46 -3.37
C GLY A 376 35.65 -9.67 -1.85
N ARG A 377 35.39 -8.61 -1.07
CA ARG A 377 35.19 -8.68 0.39
C ARG A 377 33.92 -9.45 0.73
N TYR A 378 32.85 -9.26 -0.05
CA TYR A 378 31.58 -9.98 0.05
C TYR A 378 31.29 -10.75 -1.22
N LYS A 379 30.67 -11.92 -1.07
CA LYS A 379 30.32 -12.82 -2.17
C LYS A 379 28.81 -13.05 -2.23
N LEU A 380 28.21 -12.76 -3.36
CA LEU A 380 26.79 -13.06 -3.63
C LEU A 380 26.56 -14.59 -3.79
N PRO A 381 25.34 -15.08 -3.49
CA PRO A 381 24.19 -14.36 -2.95
C PRO A 381 24.28 -14.09 -1.45
N PHE A 382 23.41 -13.23 -0.93
CA PHE A 382 23.26 -13.00 0.50
C PHE A 382 22.14 -13.84 1.08
N PHE A 383 22.23 -14.13 2.39
CA PHE A 383 21.27 -14.96 3.10
C PHE A 383 20.88 -14.33 4.44
N ALA A 384 19.61 -14.53 4.83
CA ALA A 384 19.17 -14.33 6.19
C ALA A 384 19.51 -15.59 7.00
N ASP A 385 20.34 -15.43 8.03
CA ASP A 385 20.92 -16.54 8.82
C ASP A 385 20.16 -16.70 10.14
N PHE A 386 19.09 -17.49 10.11
CA PHE A 386 18.29 -17.74 11.32
C PHE A 386 19.06 -18.53 12.38
N ALA A 387 20.00 -19.37 12.00
CA ALA A 387 20.85 -20.10 12.93
C ALA A 387 21.81 -19.20 13.71
N GLY A 388 22.12 -18.01 13.17
CA GLY A 388 22.95 -17.00 13.83
C GLY A 388 22.19 -16.13 14.86
N MET A 389 20.87 -16.31 15.02
CA MET A 389 20.10 -15.58 16.02
C MET A 389 20.30 -16.14 17.43
N LYS A 390 20.14 -15.28 18.45
CA LYS A 390 20.01 -15.76 19.82
C LYS A 390 18.70 -16.57 19.97
N PRO A 391 18.70 -17.64 20.80
CA PRO A 391 17.51 -18.51 20.95
C PRO A 391 16.23 -17.73 21.31
N GLU A 392 16.32 -16.72 22.18
CA GLU A 392 15.19 -15.91 22.62
C GLU A 392 14.65 -15.04 21.48
N GLU A 393 15.52 -14.48 20.67
CA GLU A 393 15.14 -13.67 19.49
C GLU A 393 14.55 -14.56 18.39
N ALA A 394 15.13 -15.74 18.16
CA ALA A 394 14.60 -16.73 17.23
C ALA A 394 13.19 -17.16 17.64
N HIS A 395 12.99 -17.46 18.93
CA HIS A 395 11.67 -17.79 19.48
C HIS A 395 10.67 -16.66 19.26
N ALA A 396 11.01 -15.44 19.65
CA ALA A 396 10.13 -14.27 19.47
C ALA A 396 9.80 -14.04 17.99
N THR A 397 10.80 -14.10 17.11
CA THR A 397 10.61 -13.90 15.66
C THR A 397 9.64 -14.93 15.08
N TRP A 398 9.89 -16.21 15.28
CA TRP A 398 9.10 -17.27 14.65
C TRP A 398 7.69 -17.40 15.24
N ASP A 399 7.52 -17.31 16.54
CA ASP A 399 6.21 -17.47 17.16
C ASP A 399 5.33 -16.27 16.93
N LEU A 400 5.90 -15.06 16.88
CA LEU A 400 5.17 -13.86 16.46
C LEU A 400 4.75 -13.96 15.00
N MET A 401 5.65 -14.34 14.08
CA MET A 401 5.31 -14.51 12.66
C MET A 401 4.09 -15.41 12.45
N LEU A 402 3.98 -16.49 13.20
CA LEU A 402 2.85 -17.42 13.11
C LEU A 402 1.53 -16.84 13.63
N LYS A 403 1.58 -15.81 14.47
CA LYS A 403 0.42 -15.19 15.13
C LYS A 403 0.03 -13.83 14.56
N GLU A 404 0.99 -13.14 13.99
CA GLU A 404 0.80 -11.79 13.45
C GLU A 404 0.04 -11.81 12.13
N GLU A 405 0.38 -12.75 11.25
CA GLU A 405 -0.17 -12.84 9.91
C GLU A 405 -0.57 -14.26 9.51
N SER A 406 -1.81 -14.42 9.09
CA SER A 406 -2.36 -15.74 8.76
C SER A 406 -1.70 -16.42 7.55
N THR A 407 -1.13 -15.64 6.63
CA THR A 407 -0.44 -16.16 5.44
C THR A 407 0.97 -16.65 5.77
N THR A 408 1.63 -16.05 6.72
CA THR A 408 2.94 -16.48 7.21
C THR A 408 2.90 -17.91 7.72
N LYS A 409 1.85 -18.27 8.45
CA LYS A 409 1.67 -19.66 8.91
C LYS A 409 1.65 -20.66 7.76
N VAL A 410 0.90 -20.39 6.70
CA VAL A 410 0.83 -21.29 5.53
C VAL A 410 2.20 -21.45 4.88
N MET A 411 2.94 -20.35 4.77
CA MET A 411 4.27 -20.34 4.19
C MET A 411 5.26 -21.14 5.04
N VAL A 412 5.32 -20.90 6.34
CA VAL A 412 6.20 -21.63 7.26
C VAL A 412 5.83 -23.12 7.30
N ASP A 413 4.55 -23.47 7.42
CA ASP A 413 4.10 -24.87 7.37
C ASP A 413 4.50 -25.57 6.06
N THR A 414 4.51 -24.88 4.93
CA THR A 414 4.92 -25.42 3.63
C THR A 414 6.43 -25.64 3.59
N MET A 415 7.21 -24.67 4.04
CA MET A 415 8.67 -24.77 4.09
C MET A 415 9.15 -25.88 5.03
N GLU A 416 8.52 -26.01 6.19
CA GLU A 416 8.83 -27.10 7.16
C GLU A 416 8.52 -28.48 6.54
N LYS A 417 7.43 -28.62 5.79
CA LYS A 417 7.11 -29.86 5.05
C LYS A 417 8.13 -30.17 3.97
N ASP A 418 8.72 -29.15 3.36
CA ASP A 418 9.78 -29.28 2.37
C ASP A 418 11.17 -29.49 2.99
N GLY A 419 11.25 -29.58 4.33
CA GLY A 419 12.46 -29.90 5.07
C GLY A 419 13.25 -28.69 5.58
N PHE A 420 12.71 -27.49 5.48
CA PHE A 420 13.31 -26.28 6.06
C PHE A 420 13.29 -26.36 7.59
N ASP A 421 14.42 -26.10 8.20
CA ASP A 421 14.58 -26.02 9.65
C ASP A 421 14.92 -24.58 10.06
N LYS A 422 13.96 -23.90 10.65
CA LYS A 422 14.08 -22.51 11.11
C LYS A 422 15.17 -22.25 12.17
N HIS A 423 15.75 -23.28 12.74
CA HIS A 423 16.82 -23.17 13.73
C HIS A 423 18.20 -23.47 13.14
N ARG A 424 18.26 -23.90 11.89
CA ARG A 424 19.50 -24.34 11.24
C ARG A 424 19.74 -23.69 9.89
N ASP A 425 18.66 -23.48 9.14
CA ASP A 425 18.78 -23.16 7.73
C ASP A 425 18.83 -21.64 7.51
N GLN A 426 19.34 -21.26 6.35
CA GLN A 426 19.43 -19.89 5.88
C GLN A 426 18.41 -19.67 4.77
N VAL A 427 17.93 -18.45 4.63
CA VAL A 427 16.98 -18.04 3.58
C VAL A 427 17.63 -17.04 2.64
N LEU A 428 17.52 -17.29 1.34
CA LEU A 428 18.09 -16.42 0.31
C LEU A 428 17.52 -14.99 0.43
N ASN A 429 18.41 -14.02 0.44
CA ASN A 429 18.09 -12.60 0.39
C ASN A 429 18.29 -12.08 -1.03
N TYR A 430 17.24 -11.47 -1.60
CA TYR A 430 17.25 -10.99 -2.98
C TYR A 430 17.85 -9.60 -3.16
N THR A 431 18.49 -9.03 -2.18
CA THR A 431 19.20 -7.76 -2.32
C THR A 431 20.36 -7.89 -3.31
N PHE A 432 20.54 -6.89 -4.16
CA PHE A 432 21.56 -6.86 -5.22
C PHE A 432 21.42 -7.90 -6.34
N ILE A 433 20.22 -8.35 -6.63
CA ILE A 433 19.94 -9.00 -7.91
C ILE A 433 20.16 -7.97 -9.02
N GLU A 434 20.91 -8.32 -10.04
CA GLU A 434 21.06 -7.50 -11.23
C GLU A 434 19.70 -7.35 -11.94
N PHE A 435 19.47 -6.20 -12.56
CA PHE A 435 18.26 -5.91 -13.32
C PHE A 435 16.95 -5.98 -12.52
N GLN A 436 16.95 -5.37 -11.35
CA GLN A 436 15.71 -5.26 -10.59
C GLN A 436 14.65 -4.46 -11.37
N PRO A 437 13.41 -4.96 -11.48
CA PRO A 437 12.34 -4.20 -12.09
C PRO A 437 12.03 -2.94 -11.27
N SER A 438 11.59 -1.90 -11.93
CA SER A 438 11.10 -0.68 -11.27
C SER A 438 9.68 -0.87 -10.73
N GLN A 439 9.33 -0.08 -9.74
CA GLN A 439 7.98 0.00 -9.22
C GLN A 439 7.60 1.45 -8.95
N GLN A 440 6.34 1.79 -9.16
CA GLN A 440 5.78 3.08 -8.77
C GLN A 440 5.58 3.18 -7.27
N TYR A 441 5.38 2.06 -6.67
CA TYR A 441 5.10 1.93 -5.28
C TYR A 441 6.38 2.00 -4.46
N ARG A 442 6.36 2.76 -3.39
CA ARG A 442 7.46 2.89 -2.45
C ARG A 442 7.06 2.31 -1.12
N ASP A 443 7.89 1.42 -0.62
CA ASP A 443 7.76 0.97 0.75
C ASP A 443 8.08 2.13 1.70
N ALA A 444 7.25 2.31 2.67
CA ALA A 444 7.37 3.22 3.80
C ALA A 444 7.94 4.60 3.46
N GLY A 445 7.26 5.41 2.74
CA GLY A 445 7.68 6.77 2.67
C GLY A 445 7.44 7.51 1.38
N SER A 446 6.30 7.55 0.85
CA SER A 446 5.84 8.33 -0.25
C SER A 446 5.80 7.63 -1.61
N GLY A 447 4.77 6.89 -1.86
CA GLY A 447 4.24 6.75 -3.20
C GLY A 447 3.39 7.96 -3.54
N GLY A 448 3.18 8.24 -4.83
CA GLY A 448 2.24 9.27 -5.24
C GLY A 448 0.84 9.00 -4.72
N GLY A 449 0.09 10.05 -4.51
CA GLY A 449 -1.27 9.95 -3.99
C GLY A 449 -2.02 11.27 -3.91
N ILE A 450 -3.15 11.21 -3.27
CA ILE A 450 -4.11 12.32 -3.15
C ILE A 450 -3.61 13.32 -2.10
N MET A 451 -3.61 14.60 -2.44
CA MET A 451 -3.33 15.69 -1.50
C MET A 451 -4.55 16.01 -0.65
N THR A 452 -4.31 16.31 0.61
CA THR A 452 -5.36 16.65 1.59
C THR A 452 -4.95 17.83 2.46
N ASP A 453 -5.93 18.46 3.07
CA ASP A 453 -5.79 19.44 4.15
C ASP A 453 -5.74 18.75 5.53
N TRP A 454 -5.78 19.56 6.60
CA TRP A 454 -5.76 19.09 7.99
C TRP A 454 -7.02 18.33 8.43
N ASP A 455 -8.11 18.41 7.70
CA ASP A 455 -9.29 17.58 7.94
C ASP A 455 -9.25 16.27 7.13
N LEU A 456 -8.17 16.01 6.40
CA LEU A 456 -8.02 14.96 5.40
C LEU A 456 -9.02 15.07 4.24
N MET A 457 -9.56 16.29 4.00
CA MET A 457 -10.36 16.63 2.85
C MET A 457 -9.43 17.04 1.70
N THR A 458 -9.79 16.68 0.47
CA THR A 458 -9.09 17.13 -0.74
C THR A 458 -9.50 18.56 -1.11
N ASN A 459 -8.95 19.10 -2.18
CA ASN A 459 -9.43 20.35 -2.76
C ASN A 459 -10.87 20.25 -3.34
N VAL A 460 -11.43 19.04 -3.45
CA VAL A 460 -12.82 18.78 -3.83
C VAL A 460 -13.65 18.64 -2.57
N GLU A 461 -14.59 19.56 -2.36
CA GLU A 461 -15.40 19.63 -1.15
C GLU A 461 -16.18 18.33 -0.90
N GLY A 462 -16.10 17.81 0.35
CA GLY A 462 -16.73 16.57 0.77
C GLY A 462 -15.97 15.28 0.36
N LEU A 463 -14.88 15.40 -0.40
CA LEU A 463 -14.03 14.27 -0.77
C LEU A 463 -12.83 14.17 0.16
N TYR A 464 -12.71 13.04 0.85
CA TYR A 464 -11.64 12.73 1.80
C TYR A 464 -10.74 11.61 1.30
N ALA A 465 -9.51 11.56 1.80
CA ALA A 465 -8.61 10.44 1.56
C ALA A 465 -7.90 10.01 2.84
N ALA A 466 -7.68 8.71 3.02
CA ALA A 466 -7.02 8.15 4.19
C ALA A 466 -6.14 6.96 3.85
N GLY A 467 -5.18 6.66 4.73
CA GLY A 467 -4.21 5.61 4.52
C GLY A 467 -3.36 5.87 3.28
N MET A 468 -2.98 4.80 2.63
CA MET A 468 -2.10 4.84 1.46
C MET A 468 -2.74 5.42 0.18
N SER A 469 -3.98 5.88 0.23
CA SER A 469 -4.56 6.68 -0.85
C SER A 469 -4.01 8.10 -0.87
N THR A 470 -3.42 8.56 0.24
CA THR A 470 -2.63 9.79 0.31
C THR A 470 -1.17 9.51 -0.10
N PHE A 471 -0.35 10.53 -0.29
CA PHE A 471 1.09 10.38 -0.55
C PHE A 471 1.88 10.11 0.75
N SER A 472 1.73 8.93 1.31
CA SER A 472 2.04 8.64 2.72
C SER A 472 2.95 7.43 2.91
N PRO A 473 3.50 7.24 4.11
CA PRO A 473 4.08 5.98 4.53
C PRO A 473 3.08 4.83 4.43
N GLN A 474 3.63 3.64 4.37
CA GLN A 474 2.85 2.43 4.21
C GLN A 474 2.95 1.59 5.47
N ASP A 475 2.11 1.86 6.43
CA ASP A 475 1.97 0.98 7.56
C ASP A 475 0.51 0.82 7.99
N HIS A 476 0.27 -0.20 8.77
CA HIS A 476 -1.04 -0.56 9.27
C HIS A 476 -1.59 0.53 10.20
N SER A 477 -0.75 1.03 11.07
CA SER A 477 -1.09 2.02 12.09
C SER A 477 -1.39 3.37 11.47
N TYR A 478 -0.60 3.83 10.49
CA TYR A 478 -0.91 5.02 9.72
C TYR A 478 -2.30 4.93 9.06
N ALA A 479 -2.58 3.77 8.44
CA ALA A 479 -3.88 3.55 7.81
C ALA A 479 -5.02 3.57 8.84
N ALA A 480 -4.80 3.00 10.02
CA ALA A 480 -5.79 2.98 11.10
C ALA A 480 -6.04 4.38 11.67
N ALA A 481 -5.00 5.11 12.04
CA ALA A 481 -5.11 6.44 12.65
C ALA A 481 -5.73 7.46 11.68
N THR A 482 -5.25 7.50 10.43
CA THR A 482 -5.80 8.43 9.42
C THR A 482 -7.22 8.05 9.00
N GLY A 483 -7.56 6.76 8.92
CA GLY A 483 -8.92 6.30 8.68
C GLY A 483 -9.86 6.72 9.80
N ARG A 484 -9.47 6.49 11.05
CA ARG A 484 -10.20 6.93 12.25
C ARG A 484 -10.44 8.44 12.23
N TYR A 485 -9.42 9.22 11.91
CA TYR A 485 -9.48 10.67 11.80
C TYR A 485 -10.44 11.13 10.70
N ALA A 486 -10.27 10.64 9.48
CA ALA A 486 -11.10 10.98 8.32
C ALA A 486 -12.58 10.66 8.57
N GLY A 487 -12.87 9.49 9.21
CA GLY A 487 -14.23 9.11 9.58
C GLY A 487 -14.89 10.10 10.53
N ARG A 488 -14.14 10.62 11.52
CA ARG A 488 -14.62 11.65 12.45
C ARG A 488 -14.94 12.97 11.72
N LYS A 489 -14.01 13.41 10.87
CA LYS A 489 -14.15 14.65 10.12
C LYS A 489 -15.28 14.59 9.09
N ALA A 490 -15.36 13.51 8.31
CA ALA A 490 -16.42 13.32 7.32
C ALA A 490 -17.81 13.26 7.97
N ALA A 491 -17.96 12.55 9.10
CA ALA A 491 -19.23 12.52 9.83
C ALA A 491 -19.64 13.90 10.37
N ALA A 492 -18.66 14.69 10.84
CA ALA A 492 -18.93 16.06 11.31
C ALA A 492 -19.35 16.99 10.17
N TYR A 493 -18.73 16.85 9.01
CA TYR A 493 -19.08 17.60 7.82
C TYR A 493 -20.47 17.20 7.28
N ALA A 494 -20.75 15.89 7.16
CA ALA A 494 -22.04 15.40 6.67
C ALA A 494 -23.24 15.93 7.46
N LYS A 495 -23.08 16.17 8.77
CA LYS A 495 -24.11 16.78 9.61
C LYS A 495 -24.43 18.25 9.28
N LYS A 496 -23.47 18.95 8.66
CA LYS A 496 -23.59 20.38 8.35
C LYS A 496 -24.13 20.62 6.94
N VAL A 497 -23.92 19.66 6.04
CA VAL A 497 -24.29 19.79 4.63
C VAL A 497 -25.39 18.79 4.28
N GLY A 498 -26.34 19.21 3.47
CA GLY A 498 -27.35 18.31 2.94
C GLY A 498 -26.83 17.51 1.73
N GLN A 499 -27.63 16.53 1.31
CA GLN A 499 -27.44 15.84 0.05
C GLN A 499 -27.54 16.85 -1.11
N GLY A 500 -26.51 16.81 -2.00
CA GLY A 500 -26.52 17.63 -3.22
C GLY A 500 -27.25 16.95 -4.38
N GLU A 501 -27.33 17.67 -5.49
CA GLU A 501 -28.00 17.19 -6.71
C GLU A 501 -27.09 16.25 -7.50
N ILE A 502 -27.59 15.05 -7.81
CA ILE A 502 -26.92 14.04 -8.61
C ILE A 502 -27.30 14.21 -10.08
N SER A 503 -26.31 14.24 -10.95
CA SER A 503 -26.50 14.20 -12.39
C SER A 503 -26.78 12.78 -12.86
N ARG A 504 -27.98 12.53 -13.37
CA ARG A 504 -28.30 11.23 -14.01
C ARG A 504 -27.46 11.01 -15.28
N GLU A 505 -27.10 12.06 -15.97
CA GLU A 505 -26.26 12.02 -17.16
C GLU A 505 -24.86 11.52 -16.80
N GLN A 506 -24.27 11.97 -15.69
CA GLN A 506 -22.99 11.47 -15.19
C GLN A 506 -23.07 9.97 -14.86
N ILE A 507 -24.15 9.53 -14.24
CA ILE A 507 -24.37 8.10 -13.90
C ILE A 507 -24.46 7.26 -15.18
N GLU A 508 -25.24 7.68 -16.18
CA GLU A 508 -25.41 6.93 -17.43
C GLU A 508 -24.09 6.84 -18.22
N ALA A 509 -23.34 7.93 -18.30
CA ALA A 509 -22.02 7.94 -18.94
C ALA A 509 -21.05 6.95 -18.24
N GLU A 510 -21.04 6.95 -16.91
CA GLU A 510 -20.21 6.02 -16.14
C GLU A 510 -20.66 4.56 -16.31
N LYS A 511 -21.95 4.31 -16.27
CA LYS A 511 -22.51 2.97 -16.51
C LYS A 511 -22.18 2.46 -17.91
N GLU A 512 -22.27 3.30 -18.93
CA GLU A 512 -21.87 2.96 -20.29
C GLU A 512 -20.39 2.61 -20.37
N ARG A 513 -19.51 3.41 -19.76
CA ARG A 513 -18.06 3.17 -19.67
C ARG A 513 -17.76 1.83 -19.00
N VAL A 514 -18.38 1.60 -17.84
CA VAL A 514 -18.17 0.38 -17.03
C VAL A 514 -18.60 -0.86 -17.82
N LEU A 515 -19.74 -0.84 -18.46
CA LEU A 515 -20.29 -2.00 -19.16
C LEU A 515 -19.78 -2.17 -20.62
N ALA A 516 -18.96 -1.24 -21.14
CA ALA A 516 -18.46 -1.33 -22.51
C ALA A 516 -17.76 -2.64 -22.85
N PRO A 517 -16.88 -3.23 -21.99
CA PRO A 517 -16.22 -4.50 -22.30
C PRO A 517 -17.17 -5.70 -22.36
N THR A 518 -18.34 -5.64 -21.74
CA THR A 518 -19.33 -6.74 -21.73
C THR A 518 -20.09 -6.87 -23.03
N LYS A 519 -20.08 -5.83 -23.88
CA LYS A 519 -20.81 -5.78 -25.16
C LYS A 519 -20.14 -6.64 -26.25
N ARG A 520 -18.95 -7.22 -25.97
CA ARG A 520 -18.20 -8.03 -26.93
C ARG A 520 -18.20 -9.50 -26.53
N THR A 521 -18.30 -10.36 -27.53
CA THR A 521 -18.21 -11.82 -27.36
C THR A 521 -16.82 -12.37 -27.62
N ALA A 522 -15.95 -11.58 -28.25
CA ALA A 522 -14.54 -11.90 -28.52
C ALA A 522 -13.72 -10.62 -28.55
N GLY A 523 -12.45 -10.72 -28.21
CA GLY A 523 -11.55 -9.58 -28.15
C GLY A 523 -10.31 -9.86 -27.29
N ILE A 524 -9.68 -8.80 -26.80
CA ILE A 524 -8.49 -8.86 -25.97
C ILE A 524 -8.90 -9.18 -24.52
N ASP A 525 -8.20 -10.13 -23.90
CA ASP A 525 -8.35 -10.41 -22.46
C ASP A 525 -7.62 -9.33 -21.65
N TRP A 526 -8.12 -9.03 -20.45
CA TRP A 526 -7.49 -8.07 -19.53
C TRP A 526 -6.00 -8.35 -19.26
N LYS A 527 -5.59 -9.64 -19.26
CA LYS A 527 -4.18 -10.02 -19.02
C LYS A 527 -3.26 -9.52 -20.12
N GLU A 528 -3.72 -9.58 -21.37
CA GLU A 528 -2.94 -9.08 -22.52
C GLU A 528 -2.78 -7.57 -22.43
N LEU A 529 -3.85 -6.85 -22.06
CA LEU A 529 -3.83 -5.40 -21.88
C LEU A 529 -2.88 -4.99 -20.74
N ASN A 530 -3.05 -5.61 -19.57
CA ASN A 530 -2.22 -5.34 -18.39
C ASN A 530 -0.73 -5.56 -18.68
N PHE A 531 -0.41 -6.69 -19.30
CA PHE A 531 0.97 -7.02 -19.66
C PHE A 531 1.57 -6.01 -20.61
N GLY A 532 0.80 -5.54 -21.60
CA GLY A 532 1.23 -4.49 -22.53
C GLY A 532 1.59 -3.19 -21.81
N VAL A 533 0.71 -2.71 -20.92
CA VAL A 533 0.94 -1.48 -20.15
C VAL A 533 2.15 -1.59 -19.23
N ASN A 534 2.26 -2.70 -18.49
CA ASN A 534 3.37 -2.92 -17.58
C ASN A 534 4.73 -2.92 -18.31
N ARG A 535 4.78 -3.52 -19.50
CA ARG A 535 6.02 -3.50 -20.31
C ARG A 535 6.39 -2.10 -20.77
N VAL A 536 5.42 -1.31 -21.20
CA VAL A 536 5.66 0.09 -21.56
C VAL A 536 6.29 0.83 -20.39
N MET A 537 5.70 0.72 -19.22
CA MET A 537 6.21 1.40 -18.03
C MET A 537 7.61 0.91 -17.64
N GLN A 538 7.85 -0.39 -17.68
CA GLN A 538 9.15 -0.97 -17.36
C GLN A 538 10.26 -0.56 -18.33
N TYR A 539 9.95 -0.38 -19.61
CA TYR A 539 10.96 0.02 -20.60
C TYR A 539 11.18 1.53 -20.68
N PHE A 540 10.15 2.33 -20.50
CA PHE A 540 10.23 3.77 -20.77
C PHE A 540 10.22 4.66 -19.52
N ALA A 541 9.77 4.15 -18.38
CA ALA A 541 9.66 4.88 -17.12
C ALA A 541 10.35 4.18 -15.93
N SER A 542 11.42 3.40 -16.22
CA SER A 542 12.18 2.67 -15.20
C SER A 542 13.15 3.58 -14.42
N GLU A 543 14.13 3.00 -13.74
CA GLU A 543 15.11 3.72 -12.92
C GLU A 543 15.80 4.84 -13.72
N PHE A 544 16.32 4.51 -14.91
CA PHE A 544 16.99 5.50 -15.79
C PHE A 544 16.06 5.94 -16.91
N LYS A 545 15.78 7.22 -16.97
CA LYS A 545 14.84 7.81 -17.94
C LYS A 545 15.33 9.15 -18.50
N ASN A 546 14.82 9.52 -19.66
CA ASN A 546 14.99 10.82 -20.28
C ASN A 546 13.72 11.23 -21.01
N GLU A 547 13.65 12.47 -21.50
CA GLU A 547 12.47 13.01 -22.17
C GLU A 547 12.04 12.16 -23.37
N THR A 548 13.00 11.70 -24.19
CA THR A 548 12.71 10.85 -25.36
C THR A 548 12.05 9.54 -24.97
N LEU A 549 12.57 8.83 -23.95
CA LEU A 549 11.98 7.58 -23.46
C LEU A 549 10.57 7.81 -22.90
N LEU A 550 10.38 8.87 -22.12
CA LEU A 550 9.07 9.21 -21.55
C LEU A 550 8.04 9.55 -22.63
N ASP A 551 8.45 10.27 -23.70
CA ASP A 551 7.59 10.54 -24.85
C ASP A 551 7.20 9.26 -25.60
N MET A 552 8.16 8.36 -25.82
CA MET A 552 7.88 7.04 -26.40
C MET A 552 6.89 6.26 -25.54
N GLY A 553 7.04 6.29 -24.22
CA GLY A 553 6.10 5.67 -23.28
C GLY A 553 4.69 6.22 -23.40
N LEU A 554 4.54 7.55 -23.46
CA LEU A 554 3.24 8.21 -23.65
C LEU A 554 2.59 7.84 -24.99
N GLU A 555 3.37 7.81 -26.08
CA GLU A 555 2.87 7.38 -27.39
C GLU A 555 2.43 5.91 -27.41
N GLU A 556 3.16 5.01 -26.76
CA GLU A 556 2.76 3.60 -26.67
C GLU A 556 1.51 3.40 -25.81
N ILE A 557 1.38 4.11 -24.70
CA ILE A 557 0.13 4.09 -23.89
C ILE A 557 -1.04 4.59 -24.73
N LYS A 558 -0.88 5.68 -25.47
CA LYS A 558 -1.90 6.21 -26.38
C LYS A 558 -2.30 5.20 -27.46
N ARG A 559 -1.34 4.47 -28.01
CA ARG A 559 -1.60 3.38 -28.98
C ARG A 559 -2.41 2.25 -28.35
N ILE A 560 -2.11 1.88 -27.12
CA ILE A 560 -2.87 0.88 -26.35
C ILE A 560 -4.31 1.37 -26.15
N GLU A 561 -4.51 2.62 -25.73
CA GLU A 561 -5.85 3.20 -25.56
C GLU A 561 -6.66 3.19 -26.86
N GLN A 562 -6.04 3.57 -27.97
CA GLN A 562 -6.73 3.70 -29.26
C GLN A 562 -7.03 2.34 -29.93
N ASN A 563 -6.15 1.34 -29.74
CA ASN A 563 -6.24 0.11 -30.52
C ASN A 563 -6.62 -1.13 -29.69
N ALA A 564 -6.14 -1.23 -28.44
CA ALA A 564 -6.38 -2.38 -27.60
C ALA A 564 -7.64 -2.21 -26.70
N VAL A 565 -7.79 -1.08 -26.04
CA VAL A 565 -8.95 -0.83 -25.18
C VAL A 565 -10.29 -1.00 -25.90
N PRO A 566 -10.49 -0.53 -27.15
CA PRO A 566 -11.75 -0.79 -27.88
C PRO A 566 -12.02 -2.27 -28.15
N GLN A 567 -11.03 -3.14 -28.05
CA GLN A 567 -11.16 -4.58 -28.27
C GLN A 567 -11.30 -5.39 -26.97
N LEU A 568 -11.27 -4.72 -25.82
CA LEU A 568 -11.34 -5.38 -24.52
C LEU A 568 -12.67 -6.11 -24.35
N CYS A 569 -12.59 -7.39 -23.94
CA CYS A 569 -13.74 -8.28 -23.83
C CYS A 569 -13.84 -8.87 -22.42
N ALA A 570 -14.99 -8.69 -21.79
CA ALA A 570 -15.26 -9.17 -20.44
C ALA A 570 -16.64 -9.84 -20.36
N PRO A 571 -16.73 -11.15 -20.64
CA PRO A 571 -18.01 -11.87 -20.71
C PRO A 571 -18.64 -12.12 -19.33
N ASP A 572 -17.89 -12.01 -18.26
CA ASP A 572 -18.34 -12.21 -16.88
C ASP A 572 -17.91 -11.06 -15.95
N PRO A 573 -18.59 -10.89 -14.80
CA PRO A 573 -18.31 -9.77 -13.88
C PRO A 573 -16.89 -9.76 -13.30
N HIS A 574 -16.22 -10.89 -13.14
CA HIS A 574 -14.84 -10.91 -12.67
C HIS A 574 -13.86 -10.39 -13.73
N LYS A 575 -14.02 -10.83 -14.98
CA LYS A 575 -13.22 -10.31 -16.09
C LYS A 575 -13.51 -8.81 -16.29
N LEU A 576 -14.77 -8.39 -16.09
CA LEU A 576 -15.12 -6.97 -16.13
C LEU A 576 -14.37 -6.18 -15.07
N MET A 577 -14.36 -6.65 -13.82
CA MET A 577 -13.58 -6.02 -12.75
C MET A 577 -12.11 -5.87 -13.15
N ARG A 578 -11.46 -6.94 -13.65
CA ARG A 578 -10.06 -6.92 -14.07
C ARG A 578 -9.82 -5.95 -15.23
N SER A 579 -10.74 -5.88 -16.17
CA SER A 579 -10.69 -4.93 -17.28
C SER A 579 -10.78 -3.48 -16.80
N LEU A 580 -11.65 -3.21 -15.84
CA LEU A 580 -11.77 -1.86 -15.24
C LEU A 580 -10.53 -1.46 -14.44
N GLU A 581 -9.89 -2.42 -13.77
CA GLU A 581 -8.60 -2.19 -13.11
C GLU A 581 -7.53 -1.77 -14.12
N ASP A 582 -7.45 -2.46 -15.25
CA ASP A 582 -6.46 -2.12 -16.30
C ASP A 582 -6.73 -0.77 -16.95
N LEU A 583 -7.98 -0.36 -17.10
CA LEU A 583 -8.32 0.99 -17.54
C LEU A 583 -7.85 2.06 -16.52
N CYS A 584 -7.93 1.77 -15.22
CA CYS A 584 -7.36 2.64 -14.20
C CYS A 584 -5.82 2.67 -14.26
N ILE A 585 -5.17 1.51 -14.49
CA ILE A 585 -3.71 1.40 -14.61
C ILE A 585 -3.20 2.21 -15.83
N ILE A 586 -3.91 2.21 -16.94
CA ILE A 586 -3.59 3.04 -18.13
C ILE A 586 -3.58 4.53 -17.77
N GLU A 587 -4.64 5.02 -17.11
CA GLU A 587 -4.70 6.41 -16.68
C GLU A 587 -3.58 6.74 -15.68
N TYR A 588 -3.35 5.84 -14.73
CA TYR A 588 -2.27 5.99 -13.76
C TYR A 588 -0.91 6.07 -14.44
N ALA A 589 -0.64 5.21 -15.43
CA ALA A 589 0.59 5.20 -16.22
C ALA A 589 0.80 6.53 -16.96
N LYS A 590 -0.25 7.11 -17.55
CA LYS A 590 -0.17 8.43 -18.19
C LYS A 590 0.22 9.53 -17.21
N ILE A 591 -0.42 9.55 -16.04
CA ILE A 591 -0.12 10.53 -14.98
C ILE A 591 1.34 10.41 -14.55
N VAL A 592 1.82 9.18 -14.32
CA VAL A 592 3.21 8.92 -13.93
C VAL A 592 4.21 9.40 -14.98
N LEU A 593 3.99 9.04 -16.24
CA LEU A 593 4.87 9.45 -17.35
C LEU A 593 4.92 10.97 -17.50
N GLN A 594 3.76 11.64 -17.40
CA GLN A 594 3.68 13.10 -17.49
C GLN A 594 4.36 13.78 -16.29
N ALA A 595 4.16 13.28 -15.08
CA ALA A 595 4.82 13.78 -13.89
C ALA A 595 6.35 13.62 -13.96
N MET A 596 6.83 12.43 -14.39
CA MET A 596 8.26 12.19 -14.61
C MET A 596 8.87 13.11 -15.67
N LYS A 597 8.10 13.41 -16.73
CA LYS A 597 8.55 14.32 -17.79
C LYS A 597 8.63 15.75 -17.27
N GLU A 598 7.66 16.19 -16.48
CA GLU A 598 7.62 17.55 -15.93
C GLU A 598 8.70 17.78 -14.86
N ARG A 599 9.08 16.77 -14.08
CA ARG A 599 10.13 16.86 -13.06
C ARG A 599 11.51 16.75 -13.71
N ARG A 600 12.18 17.90 -13.95
CA ARG A 600 13.44 18.00 -14.70
C ARG A 600 14.66 18.04 -13.78
N LEU A 601 14.83 17.04 -12.95
CA LEU A 601 15.99 16.87 -12.06
C LEU A 601 16.26 15.40 -11.74
N SER A 602 17.43 15.11 -11.20
CA SER A 602 17.73 13.86 -10.50
C SER A 602 17.86 14.15 -9.02
N SER A 603 17.13 13.39 -8.19
CA SER A 603 17.13 13.55 -6.74
C SER A 603 16.99 12.21 -6.02
N PRO A 604 17.96 11.84 -5.17
CA PRO A 604 17.84 10.66 -4.31
C PRO A 604 16.66 10.74 -3.35
N LYS A 605 16.30 11.94 -2.89
CA LYS A 605 15.15 12.16 -2.00
C LYS A 605 13.84 11.83 -2.68
N LEU A 606 13.67 12.26 -3.92
CA LEU A 606 12.51 11.95 -4.76
C LEU A 606 12.59 10.58 -5.42
N ARG A 607 13.74 9.91 -5.34
CA ARG A 607 14.04 8.66 -6.04
C ARG A 607 13.70 8.73 -7.53
N ILE A 608 14.08 9.83 -8.15
CA ILE A 608 14.00 10.05 -9.57
C ILE A 608 15.40 10.21 -10.13
N GLU A 609 15.70 9.53 -11.23
CA GLU A 609 16.96 9.64 -11.96
C GLU A 609 16.69 9.92 -13.42
N ARG A 610 17.15 11.10 -13.87
CA ARG A 610 16.98 11.62 -15.23
C ARG A 610 18.35 11.71 -15.91
N ILE A 611 18.57 10.94 -16.98
CA ILE A 611 19.84 10.97 -17.73
C ILE A 611 20.08 12.34 -18.38
N ASP A 612 19.01 12.98 -18.82
CA ASP A 612 19.01 14.31 -19.45
C ASP A 612 19.10 15.48 -18.45
N TYR A 613 18.78 15.23 -17.17
CA TYR A 613 18.89 16.17 -16.06
C TYR A 613 19.60 15.49 -14.88
N PRO A 614 20.93 15.18 -15.00
CA PRO A 614 21.64 14.34 -14.03
C PRO A 614 21.90 15.03 -12.68
N ASN A 615 21.71 16.34 -12.64
CA ASN A 615 21.96 17.13 -11.43
C ASN A 615 20.67 17.39 -10.68
N ASN A 616 20.82 17.59 -9.36
CA ASN A 616 19.77 18.07 -8.52
C ASN A 616 19.50 19.58 -8.81
N ASP A 617 18.26 19.99 -8.66
CA ASP A 617 17.84 21.38 -8.63
C ASP A 617 17.29 21.72 -7.22
N PRO A 618 18.08 22.41 -6.37
CA PRO A 618 17.67 22.71 -5.01
C PRO A 618 16.41 23.58 -4.88
N GLU A 619 16.09 24.40 -5.89
CA GLU A 619 14.86 25.20 -5.87
C GLU A 619 13.64 24.35 -6.21
N GLU A 620 13.77 23.45 -7.18
CA GLU A 620 12.73 22.53 -7.54
C GLU A 620 12.48 21.47 -6.42
N GLU A 621 13.53 21.08 -5.69
CA GLU A 621 13.42 20.20 -4.51
C GLU A 621 12.68 20.82 -3.32
N LYS A 622 12.45 22.13 -3.29
CA LYS A 622 11.65 22.76 -2.25
C LYS A 622 10.15 22.61 -2.46
N ASN A 623 9.74 21.96 -3.53
CA ASN A 623 8.35 21.87 -3.92
C ASN A 623 7.90 20.43 -4.20
N TYR A 624 6.67 20.11 -3.78
CA TYR A 624 5.91 19.03 -4.37
C TYR A 624 5.49 19.39 -5.79
N LEU A 625 5.52 18.43 -6.69
CA LEU A 625 4.87 18.54 -7.99
C LEU A 625 3.43 18.05 -7.82
N ALA A 626 2.49 18.99 -7.77
CA ALA A 626 1.07 18.68 -7.75
C ALA A 626 0.50 18.67 -9.17
N LEU A 627 -0.44 17.77 -9.41
CA LEU A 627 -1.13 17.60 -10.68
C LEU A 627 -2.64 17.64 -10.46
N HIS A 628 -3.39 18.23 -11.37
CA HIS A 628 -4.85 18.15 -11.42
C HIS A 628 -5.36 18.24 -12.87
N LEU A 629 -6.62 17.86 -13.07
CA LEU A 629 -7.29 18.04 -14.35
C LEU A 629 -8.05 19.37 -14.36
N GLU A 630 -7.87 20.13 -15.42
CA GLU A 630 -8.67 21.31 -15.73
C GLU A 630 -9.11 21.25 -17.20
N ASP A 631 -10.41 21.19 -17.43
CA ASP A 631 -11.03 21.09 -18.77
C ASP A 631 -10.47 19.92 -19.63
N GLY A 632 -10.02 18.85 -19.00
CA GLY A 632 -9.44 17.66 -19.64
C GLY A 632 -7.93 17.71 -19.85
N ASP A 633 -7.28 18.84 -19.60
CA ASP A 633 -5.84 19.00 -19.66
C ASP A 633 -5.19 18.76 -18.29
N VAL A 634 -3.97 18.22 -18.30
CA VAL A 634 -3.18 18.02 -17.09
C VAL A 634 -2.44 19.30 -16.75
N CYS A 635 -2.76 19.88 -15.61
CA CYS A 635 -2.11 21.06 -15.07
C CYS A 635 -1.13 20.69 -13.96
N PHE A 636 -0.01 21.39 -13.91
CA PHE A 636 1.05 21.21 -12.92
C PHE A 636 1.20 22.44 -12.04
N GLU A 637 1.42 22.21 -10.77
CA GLU A 637 1.61 23.25 -9.76
C GLU A 637 2.79 22.88 -8.85
N ARG A 638 3.63 23.87 -8.48
CA ARG A 638 4.67 23.70 -7.46
C ARG A 638 4.12 24.16 -6.12
N ILE A 639 3.95 23.22 -5.21
CA ILE A 639 3.46 23.47 -3.85
C ILE A 639 4.65 23.32 -2.90
N PRO A 640 4.98 24.35 -2.09
CA PRO A 640 6.10 24.26 -1.17
C PRO A 640 6.01 23.04 -0.25
N ILE A 641 7.13 22.35 -0.04
CA ILE A 641 7.21 21.31 0.99
C ILE A 641 6.80 21.91 2.34
N ARG A 642 6.18 21.09 3.22
CA ARG A 642 5.60 21.55 4.48
C ARG A 642 4.52 22.63 4.32
N TYR A 643 3.75 22.58 3.22
CA TYR A 643 2.60 23.49 2.95
C TYR A 643 1.56 23.49 4.09
N TRP A 644 1.61 22.50 4.95
CA TRP A 644 0.70 22.32 6.09
C TRP A 644 1.02 23.20 7.31
N GLY A 645 2.09 24.01 7.29
CA GLY A 645 2.42 24.92 8.39
C GLY A 645 3.10 24.24 9.59
N ASN A 646 2.88 24.78 10.79
CA ASN A 646 3.36 24.19 12.02
C ASN A 646 2.49 22.99 12.41
N MET A 647 3.07 21.80 12.38
CA MET A 647 2.34 20.54 12.54
C MET A 647 1.58 20.46 13.88
N LYS A 648 2.18 20.95 14.97
CA LYS A 648 1.56 20.96 16.30
C LYS A 648 0.40 21.95 16.37
N GLU A 649 0.65 23.20 16.00
CA GLU A 649 -0.34 24.28 16.10
C GLU A 649 -1.55 24.02 15.21
N GLU A 650 -1.31 23.57 13.98
CA GLU A 650 -2.37 23.25 13.03
C GLU A 650 -3.18 22.01 13.46
N TYR A 651 -2.51 20.95 13.96
CA TYR A 651 -3.23 19.81 14.51
C TYR A 651 -4.15 20.22 15.67
N GLU A 652 -3.65 21.03 16.62
CA GLU A 652 -4.43 21.51 17.77
C GLU A 652 -5.58 22.43 17.35
N ALA A 653 -5.37 23.30 16.37
CA ALA A 653 -6.43 24.16 15.81
C ALA A 653 -7.57 23.38 15.16
N HIS A 654 -7.24 22.29 14.47
CA HIS A 654 -8.23 21.44 13.83
C HIS A 654 -8.86 20.40 14.78
N ASN A 655 -8.33 20.21 15.98
CA ASN A 655 -8.83 19.21 16.94
C ASN A 655 -8.98 19.76 18.37
N PRO A 656 -9.68 20.91 18.56
CA PRO A 656 -9.79 21.54 19.88
C PRO A 656 -10.51 20.65 20.92
N ASP A 657 -11.41 19.80 20.47
CA ASP A 657 -12.26 18.94 21.31
C ASP A 657 -11.73 17.52 21.42
N TYR A 658 -10.58 17.19 20.82
CA TYR A 658 -10.03 15.85 20.90
C TYR A 658 -9.30 15.65 22.24
N ALA A 659 -9.84 14.74 23.04
CA ALA A 659 -9.28 14.35 24.35
C ALA A 659 -8.63 12.97 24.24
N GLY A 660 -7.48 12.88 23.59
CA GLY A 660 -6.68 11.67 23.54
C GLY A 660 -5.79 11.49 24.77
N VAL A 661 -5.19 10.31 24.92
CA VAL A 661 -4.26 9.97 26.02
C VAL A 661 -3.12 10.99 26.15
N TYR A 662 -2.66 11.53 25.02
CA TYR A 662 -1.57 12.52 25.01
C TYR A 662 -1.96 13.88 25.67
N LYS A 663 -3.24 14.23 25.70
CA LYS A 663 -3.72 15.49 26.33
C LYS A 663 -3.99 15.36 27.83
N ASN A 664 -3.92 14.17 28.37
CA ASN A 664 -4.10 13.87 29.78
C ASN A 664 -2.73 13.63 30.45
#